data_e1f50fa23c468679410be13351c9cb0c
#
_entry.id   e1f50fa23c468679410be13351c9cb0c
#
_cell.length_a   1.000
_cell.length_b   1.000
_cell.length_c   1.000
_cell.angle_alpha   90.00
_cell.angle_beta   90.00
_cell.angle_gamma   90.00
#
_symmetry.space_group_name_H-M   'P 1'
#
loop_
_entity.id
_entity.type
_entity.pdbx_description
1 polymer ?
#
loop_
_entity_poly.entity_id
_entity_poly.type
_entity_poly.pdbx_seq_one_letter_code
_entity_poly.pdbx_strand_id
1 'polypeptide(L)'
;MSLIHITIDGHALAVEEGTSLLAAATQNGLNIPHLCFDERVALYGACGLCVVEVEGTAKLLRACSTKATDGMVVHTDTERVTRARKVALELLLSDHDGDCKAPCTKACPANTDCQGYVALIANGEYNEATRVIKEKIPVPASIGRVCPHPCESKCRRQFVDEPVSIAALKGFAADMDMASVNPYVPPVEPDTGKTVAVVGGGPGGLTAAYFLRRQGHSVTIFDAMPKMGGMLRYGIPEYRLPKAILDREIDQIEAIGVKLCNNVKIGKDKTLEDLRKDYDAVVLAAGAWSSSKMRVPGEDIPGVLGGIDFLRAVALGEAPAIGNAVAVVGGGNTAMDACRTAVRLGAKDVFVIYRRTRAEMPAEEAEIVESEEEGVQYRFLTSPIEFTEENGKVRAVLQKMRLGEPDASGRRRPEPIEGETETLLFDTVIMAIGQHPDLTGFESVETTARHTIAADEETFRTSLDGVFAVGDMTNKGASIAIAAIGEAQKASVIVDRYLAGEAARYKKPFYVERDLPPEFFSKFPKAPRAKMPQRPAEERKHDFGEVALGFSEEVARKEAMRCLECGCHDYYECKLIEYANQYDVKPERFAGEKHRRNEEDVNSLISRNTDKCILCGLCVRVCEEAMGKTNLGLIGRGFDTIVSPEFSLPLEESSCMFCGQCVTVCPTGALREKQPVKKRITLPENSVQSVCTDCSALCKTDVRFIGKTVTRVLPAGEKGLLCKAGRFGIFEAAEEKQPISDKALSEIRAKLSEYGDSTAVVFGPTASLEEMAFAKAHFQAVYADVTEKSAAFAGAKLLEIPSVKDYRGEKAVVLVDCKLPADFAPEYTVALSHAEAQNASAQVFTAPFTAEGGTYLKADGSVRTAQAAIKSALPTKLSALAALCGETVSPEEMTKALRKTYSVLANPKDSAIIETELLRIGGGYFQNRTSEEIERFCNKF
;
A
#
# COMPACT_ATOMS: atom_id res chain seq x y z
N MET A 1 28.07 2.33 -38.95
CA MET A 1 29.14 2.10 -37.93
C MET A 1 29.52 0.63 -38.00
N SER A 2 30.78 0.28 -37.76
CA SER A 2 31.23 -1.10 -37.76
C SER A 2 30.61 -1.87 -36.58
N LEU A 3 30.14 -3.10 -36.82
CA LEU A 3 29.71 -4.00 -35.75
C LEU A 3 30.94 -4.71 -35.18
N ILE A 4 31.03 -4.75 -33.87
CA ILE A 4 32.02 -5.49 -33.10
C ILE A 4 31.32 -6.57 -32.28
N HIS A 5 32.05 -7.61 -31.93
CA HIS A 5 31.56 -8.74 -31.14
C HIS A 5 32.19 -8.75 -29.76
N ILE A 6 31.34 -8.82 -28.73
CA ILE A 6 31.76 -8.92 -27.34
C ILE A 6 30.99 -10.03 -26.63
N THR A 7 31.50 -10.48 -25.50
CA THR A 7 30.80 -11.45 -24.64
C THR A 7 30.55 -10.83 -23.27
N ILE A 8 29.32 -10.88 -22.76
CA ILE A 8 28.96 -10.45 -21.40
C ILE A 8 28.33 -11.64 -20.68
N ASP A 9 28.95 -12.12 -19.60
CA ASP A 9 28.49 -13.29 -18.82
C ASP A 9 28.14 -14.51 -19.67
N GLY A 10 28.96 -14.80 -20.70
CA GLY A 10 28.78 -15.89 -21.62
C GLY A 10 27.82 -15.61 -22.79
N HIS A 11 27.12 -14.47 -22.80
CA HIS A 11 26.26 -14.06 -23.90
C HIS A 11 27.04 -13.33 -24.99
N ALA A 12 27.09 -13.88 -26.21
CA ALA A 12 27.73 -13.26 -27.36
C ALA A 12 26.82 -12.14 -27.93
N LEU A 13 27.33 -10.93 -28.03
CA LEU A 13 26.61 -9.74 -28.46
C LEU A 13 27.29 -9.09 -29.65
N ALA A 14 26.49 -8.64 -30.63
CA ALA A 14 26.98 -7.77 -31.71
C ALA A 14 26.49 -6.33 -31.43
N VAL A 15 27.42 -5.41 -31.29
CA VAL A 15 27.11 -4.03 -30.92
C VAL A 15 27.85 -3.06 -31.84
N GLU A 16 27.37 -1.84 -31.96
CA GLU A 16 28.07 -0.81 -32.71
C GLU A 16 29.37 -0.38 -32.03
N GLU A 17 30.41 -0.16 -32.82
CA GLU A 17 31.68 0.34 -32.32
C GLU A 17 31.51 1.70 -31.62
N GLY A 18 32.11 1.83 -30.43
CA GLY A 18 31.96 3.04 -29.60
C GLY A 18 30.80 2.99 -28.58
N THR A 19 29.93 1.95 -28.62
CA THR A 19 28.91 1.71 -27.60
C THR A 19 29.56 1.44 -26.24
N SER A 20 29.02 1.99 -25.15
CA SER A 20 29.52 1.65 -23.80
C SER A 20 29.08 0.23 -23.39
N LEU A 21 29.87 -0.43 -22.53
CA LEU A 21 29.51 -1.76 -22.02
C LEU A 21 28.14 -1.77 -21.31
N LEU A 22 27.77 -0.68 -20.63
CA LEU A 22 26.47 -0.54 -19.98
C LEU A 22 25.34 -0.46 -21.01
N ALA A 23 25.49 0.37 -22.05
CA ALA A 23 24.48 0.47 -23.12
C ALA A 23 24.37 -0.85 -23.88
N ALA A 24 25.49 -1.50 -24.20
CA ALA A 24 25.50 -2.81 -24.84
C ALA A 24 24.75 -3.87 -24.03
N ALA A 25 24.96 -3.92 -22.71
CA ALA A 25 24.24 -4.81 -21.81
C ALA A 25 22.74 -4.50 -21.79
N THR A 26 22.36 -3.22 -21.59
CA THR A 26 20.94 -2.78 -21.49
C THR A 26 20.17 -3.08 -22.77
N GLN A 27 20.73 -2.79 -23.94
CA GLN A 27 20.10 -3.04 -25.24
C GLN A 27 19.84 -4.54 -25.49
N ASN A 28 20.59 -5.41 -24.83
CA ASN A 28 20.45 -6.86 -24.94
C ASN A 28 19.79 -7.51 -23.70
N GLY A 29 19.11 -6.72 -22.86
CA GLY A 29 18.35 -7.22 -21.71
C GLY A 29 19.20 -7.69 -20.52
N LEU A 30 20.51 -7.39 -20.51
CA LEU A 30 21.40 -7.70 -19.40
C LEU A 30 21.48 -6.52 -18.44
N ASN A 31 21.25 -6.78 -17.16
CA ASN A 31 21.21 -5.72 -16.16
C ASN A 31 22.57 -5.55 -15.46
N ILE A 32 23.20 -4.38 -15.67
CA ILE A 32 24.36 -3.94 -14.87
C ILE A 32 23.89 -2.85 -13.91
N PRO A 33 23.99 -3.03 -12.57
CA PRO A 33 23.53 -2.04 -11.59
C PRO A 33 24.16 -0.67 -11.77
N HIS A 34 23.35 0.39 -11.72
CA HIS A 34 23.81 1.76 -11.84
C HIS A 34 22.84 2.75 -11.18
N LEU A 35 23.34 3.92 -10.72
CA LEU A 35 22.54 4.97 -10.08
C LEU A 35 22.77 6.36 -10.70
N CYS A 36 23.80 6.55 -11.54
CA CYS A 36 24.18 7.86 -12.07
C CYS A 36 24.23 7.92 -13.61
N PHE A 37 23.54 7.00 -14.29
CA PHE A 37 23.52 6.90 -15.74
C PHE A 37 22.11 7.15 -16.29
N ASP A 38 22.04 7.96 -17.35
CA ASP A 38 20.87 8.16 -18.21
C ASP A 38 21.38 8.43 -19.62
N GLU A 39 20.77 7.83 -20.62
CA GLU A 39 21.24 7.86 -22.02
C GLU A 39 21.18 9.27 -22.63
N ARG A 40 20.33 10.14 -22.10
CA ARG A 40 20.09 11.49 -22.60
C ARG A 40 21.15 12.51 -22.17
N VAL A 41 22.06 12.14 -21.27
CA VAL A 41 23.00 13.07 -20.66
C VAL A 41 24.42 12.54 -20.66
N ALA A 42 25.42 13.43 -20.59
CA ALA A 42 26.83 13.07 -20.53
C ALA A 42 27.16 12.13 -19.36
N LEU A 43 28.21 11.34 -19.51
CA LEU A 43 28.67 10.39 -18.52
C LEU A 43 29.28 11.10 -17.29
N TYR A 44 28.90 10.67 -16.11
CA TYR A 44 29.42 11.21 -14.84
C TYR A 44 30.28 10.20 -14.06
N GLY A 45 29.82 8.94 -14.00
CA GLY A 45 30.59 7.84 -13.39
C GLY A 45 30.77 7.95 -11.88
N ALA A 46 29.87 8.62 -11.13
CA ALA A 46 30.03 8.89 -9.70
C ALA A 46 29.71 7.69 -8.80
N CYS A 47 28.65 6.90 -9.08
CA CYS A 47 28.11 5.93 -8.13
C CYS A 47 28.99 4.68 -7.93
N GLY A 48 29.87 4.33 -8.86
CA GLY A 48 30.76 3.16 -8.75
C GLY A 48 30.08 1.78 -8.85
N LEU A 49 28.75 1.70 -9.11
CA LEU A 49 28.00 0.44 -9.13
C LEU A 49 28.16 -0.35 -10.44
N CYS A 50 28.33 0.33 -11.57
CA CYS A 50 28.45 -0.32 -12.87
C CYS A 50 29.82 -0.95 -13.12
N VAL A 51 30.59 -1.27 -12.08
CA VAL A 51 31.90 -1.95 -12.22
C VAL A 51 31.71 -3.36 -12.76
N VAL A 52 32.62 -3.74 -13.65
CA VAL A 52 32.70 -5.05 -14.30
C VAL A 52 34.16 -5.51 -14.36
N GLU A 53 34.34 -6.79 -14.50
CA GLU A 53 35.65 -7.40 -14.75
C GLU A 53 35.79 -7.72 -16.23
N VAL A 54 36.94 -7.36 -16.82
CA VAL A 54 37.21 -7.61 -18.24
C VAL A 54 38.45 -8.50 -18.33
N GLU A 55 38.35 -9.59 -19.06
CA GLU A 55 39.49 -10.51 -19.23
C GLU A 55 40.72 -9.79 -19.75
N GLY A 56 41.86 -10.15 -19.25
CA GLY A 56 43.14 -9.49 -19.57
C GLY A 56 43.39 -8.16 -18.86
N THR A 57 42.43 -7.68 -18.02
CA THR A 57 42.55 -6.40 -17.32
C THR A 57 42.60 -6.61 -15.81
N ALA A 58 43.68 -6.11 -15.15
CA ALA A 58 43.83 -6.25 -13.70
C ALA A 58 42.87 -5.38 -12.88
N LYS A 59 42.29 -4.32 -13.46
CA LYS A 59 41.39 -3.35 -12.80
C LYS A 59 39.93 -3.63 -13.11
N LEU A 60 39.06 -3.40 -12.16
CA LEU A 60 37.62 -3.28 -12.45
C LEU A 60 37.37 -2.01 -13.28
N LEU A 61 36.59 -2.14 -14.32
CA LEU A 61 36.22 -1.04 -15.22
C LEU A 61 34.77 -0.60 -14.96
N ARG A 62 34.45 0.67 -15.18
CA ARG A 62 33.09 1.18 -15.11
C ARG A 62 32.39 0.98 -16.45
N ALA A 63 31.38 0.13 -16.51
CA ALA A 63 30.66 -0.21 -17.73
C ALA A 63 30.05 1.02 -18.42
N CYS A 64 29.57 2.04 -17.65
CA CYS A 64 29.01 3.26 -18.23
C CYS A 64 30.00 4.09 -19.04
N SER A 65 31.32 4.07 -18.71
CA SER A 65 32.36 4.86 -19.36
C SER A 65 33.37 4.04 -20.18
N THR A 66 33.27 2.71 -20.14
CA THR A 66 34.14 1.83 -20.91
C THR A 66 33.47 1.49 -22.24
N LYS A 67 34.10 1.86 -23.32
CA LYS A 67 33.64 1.51 -24.67
C LYS A 67 33.95 0.04 -24.98
N ALA A 68 33.00 -0.61 -25.64
CA ALA A 68 33.18 -1.96 -26.12
C ALA A 68 34.26 -2.01 -27.21
N THR A 69 35.11 -3.02 -27.19
CA THR A 69 36.10 -3.30 -28.23
C THR A 69 35.93 -4.76 -28.69
N ASP A 70 36.29 -5.02 -29.95
CA ASP A 70 36.07 -6.34 -30.54
C ASP A 70 36.80 -7.43 -29.78
N GLY A 71 36.15 -8.56 -29.53
CA GLY A 71 36.66 -9.71 -28.78
C GLY A 71 36.70 -9.51 -27.24
N MET A 72 36.16 -8.43 -26.70
CA MET A 72 36.10 -8.18 -25.25
C MET A 72 35.23 -9.21 -24.52
N VAL A 73 35.74 -9.81 -23.44
CA VAL A 73 34.98 -10.71 -22.56
C VAL A 73 34.79 -10.04 -21.21
N VAL A 74 33.54 -9.89 -20.79
CA VAL A 74 33.12 -9.11 -19.63
C VAL A 74 32.36 -10.00 -18.65
N HIS A 75 32.71 -9.91 -17.36
CA HIS A 75 32.01 -10.58 -16.26
C HIS A 75 31.37 -9.56 -15.34
N THR A 76 30.08 -9.72 -15.05
CA THR A 76 29.33 -8.75 -14.25
C THR A 76 28.98 -9.21 -12.83
N ASP A 77 29.24 -10.47 -12.45
CA ASP A 77 28.80 -11.08 -11.20
C ASP A 77 29.92 -11.82 -10.43
N THR A 78 31.20 -11.58 -10.76
CA THR A 78 32.30 -12.18 -10.01
C THR A 78 32.30 -11.74 -8.55
N GLU A 79 32.89 -12.54 -7.67
CA GLU A 79 33.02 -12.21 -6.24
C GLU A 79 33.64 -10.82 -6.03
N ARG A 80 34.66 -10.50 -6.85
CA ARG A 80 35.35 -9.22 -6.83
C ARG A 80 34.44 -8.05 -7.21
N VAL A 81 33.65 -8.23 -8.26
CA VAL A 81 32.63 -7.24 -8.70
C VAL A 81 31.55 -7.04 -7.63
N THR A 82 30.99 -8.13 -7.12
CA THR A 82 29.96 -8.12 -6.07
C THR A 82 30.47 -7.41 -4.81
N ARG A 83 31.71 -7.71 -4.37
CA ARG A 83 32.34 -7.04 -3.22
C ARG A 83 32.52 -5.55 -3.45
N ALA A 84 32.96 -5.13 -4.65
CA ALA A 84 33.16 -3.72 -4.97
C ALA A 84 31.84 -2.95 -4.99
N ARG A 85 30.76 -3.52 -5.56
CA ARG A 85 29.42 -2.94 -5.55
C ARG A 85 28.86 -2.80 -4.13
N LYS A 86 29.04 -3.84 -3.31
CA LYS A 86 28.63 -3.81 -1.89
C LYS A 86 29.28 -2.64 -1.16
N VAL A 87 30.59 -2.45 -1.30
CA VAL A 87 31.34 -1.34 -0.69
C VAL A 87 30.81 0.02 -1.18
N ALA A 88 30.57 0.15 -2.50
CA ALA A 88 30.04 1.40 -3.07
C ALA A 88 28.64 1.73 -2.52
N LEU A 89 27.76 0.74 -2.41
CA LEU A 89 26.43 0.92 -1.82
C LEU A 89 26.49 1.29 -0.34
N GLU A 90 27.35 0.63 0.44
CA GLU A 90 27.54 0.92 1.86
C GLU A 90 28.07 2.34 2.10
N LEU A 91 28.97 2.82 1.25
CA LEU A 91 29.45 4.21 1.29
C LEU A 91 28.32 5.21 0.95
N LEU A 92 27.50 4.94 -0.05
CA LEU A 92 26.33 5.79 -0.38
C LEU A 92 25.29 5.80 0.74
N LEU A 93 25.06 4.66 1.37
CA LEU A 93 24.09 4.51 2.46
C LEU A 93 24.59 5.05 3.80
N SER A 94 25.90 5.14 4.02
CA SER A 94 26.45 5.68 5.27
C SER A 94 26.08 7.13 5.53
N ASP A 95 25.88 7.93 4.47
CA ASP A 95 25.44 9.33 4.53
C ASP A 95 23.94 9.51 4.24
N HIS A 96 23.29 8.55 3.58
CA HIS A 96 21.85 8.65 3.25
C HIS A 96 21.00 8.65 4.52
N ASP A 97 20.14 9.66 4.70
CA ASP A 97 19.31 9.81 5.89
C ASP A 97 17.81 9.90 5.56
N GLY A 98 17.02 9.03 6.18
CA GLY A 98 15.57 8.96 5.99
C GLY A 98 14.96 7.66 6.51
N ASP A 99 13.65 7.59 6.57
CA ASP A 99 12.94 6.34 6.85
C ASP A 99 12.46 5.70 5.55
N CYS A 100 12.98 4.53 5.19
CA CYS A 100 12.48 3.77 4.03
C CYS A 100 11.02 3.36 4.24
N LYS A 101 10.73 2.80 5.41
CA LYS A 101 9.38 2.40 5.85
C LYS A 101 9.00 3.12 7.13
N ALA A 102 7.72 3.43 7.27
CA ALA A 102 7.20 4.07 8.48
C ALA A 102 7.43 3.18 9.72
N PRO A 103 7.71 3.76 10.92
CA PRO A 103 7.90 2.99 12.15
C PRO A 103 6.73 2.07 12.48
N CYS A 104 5.48 2.48 12.20
CA CYS A 104 4.29 1.66 12.40
C CYS A 104 4.30 0.41 11.50
N THR A 105 4.75 0.51 10.24
CA THR A 105 4.89 -0.64 9.34
C THR A 105 5.92 -1.64 9.86
N LYS A 106 7.07 -1.16 10.36
CA LYS A 106 8.13 -2.02 10.91
C LYS A 106 7.75 -2.67 12.23
N ALA A 107 6.96 -1.99 13.05
CA ALA A 107 6.47 -2.51 14.33
C ALA A 107 5.38 -3.57 14.16
N CYS A 108 4.71 -3.62 13.03
CA CYS A 108 3.74 -4.68 12.73
C CYS A 108 4.48 -6.00 12.50
N PRO A 109 4.19 -7.08 13.27
CA PRO A 109 4.81 -8.40 13.07
C PRO A 109 4.61 -8.97 11.66
N ALA A 110 3.47 -8.64 11.02
CA ALA A 110 3.20 -8.99 9.63
C ALA A 110 3.80 -7.99 8.61
N ASN A 111 4.43 -6.91 9.08
CA ASN A 111 5.04 -5.88 8.22
C ASN A 111 4.03 -5.23 7.23
N THR A 112 2.77 -5.08 7.66
CA THR A 112 1.70 -4.49 6.86
C THR A 112 1.98 -3.02 6.59
N ASP A 113 1.76 -2.53 5.38
CA ASP A 113 1.97 -1.12 5.03
C ASP A 113 0.90 -0.22 5.67
N CYS A 114 1.11 0.08 6.96
CA CYS A 114 0.17 0.90 7.75
C CYS A 114 0.02 2.31 7.16
N GLN A 115 1.09 2.92 6.70
CA GLN A 115 1.03 4.24 6.08
C GLN A 115 0.23 4.20 4.77
N GLY A 116 0.45 3.17 3.95
CA GLY A 116 -0.22 3.01 2.67
C GLY A 116 -1.74 2.89 2.81
N TYR A 117 -2.24 1.96 3.64
CA TYR A 117 -3.69 1.81 3.77
C TYR A 117 -4.35 2.98 4.53
N VAL A 118 -3.67 3.62 5.47
CA VAL A 118 -4.19 4.83 6.14
C VAL A 118 -4.32 5.98 5.13
N ALA A 119 -3.35 6.15 4.23
CA ALA A 119 -3.44 7.15 3.16
C ALA A 119 -4.60 6.85 2.20
N LEU A 120 -4.84 5.59 1.84
CA LEU A 120 -5.96 5.18 1.01
C LEU A 120 -7.32 5.49 1.68
N ILE A 121 -7.46 5.21 2.98
CA ILE A 121 -8.67 5.55 3.74
C ILE A 121 -8.90 7.07 3.74
N ALA A 122 -7.87 7.89 3.94
CA ALA A 122 -7.97 9.35 3.88
C ALA A 122 -8.48 9.84 2.52
N ASN A 123 -8.15 9.13 1.43
CA ASN A 123 -8.58 9.44 0.08
C ASN A 123 -9.90 8.76 -0.34
N GLY A 124 -10.50 7.90 0.50
CA GLY A 124 -11.75 7.22 0.21
C GLY A 124 -11.62 5.92 -0.61
N GLU A 125 -10.42 5.37 -0.75
CA GLU A 125 -10.12 4.15 -1.51
C GLU A 125 -10.12 2.90 -0.60
N TYR A 126 -11.30 2.50 -0.09
CA TYR A 126 -11.42 1.47 0.95
C TYR A 126 -11.12 0.06 0.44
N ASN A 127 -11.54 -0.29 -0.77
CA ASN A 127 -11.23 -1.59 -1.40
C ASN A 127 -9.71 -1.73 -1.62
N GLU A 128 -9.05 -0.65 -2.08
CA GLU A 128 -7.59 -0.63 -2.24
C GLU A 128 -6.87 -0.69 -0.87
N ALA A 129 -7.40 -0.03 0.16
CA ALA A 129 -6.89 -0.15 1.52
C ALA A 129 -6.95 -1.61 2.00
N THR A 130 -8.08 -2.30 1.76
CA THR A 130 -8.24 -3.72 2.09
C THR A 130 -7.32 -4.60 1.26
N ARG A 131 -7.12 -4.31 -0.03
CA ARG A 131 -6.12 -5.01 -0.87
C ARG A 131 -4.73 -4.94 -0.24
N VAL A 132 -4.27 -3.75 0.13
CA VAL A 132 -2.96 -3.54 0.77
C VAL A 132 -2.84 -4.29 2.10
N ILE A 133 -3.90 -4.32 2.91
CA ILE A 133 -3.91 -5.06 4.16
C ILE A 133 -3.83 -6.56 3.89
N LYS A 134 -4.59 -7.09 2.92
CA LYS A 134 -4.63 -8.51 2.55
C LYS A 134 -3.33 -9.02 1.89
N GLU A 135 -2.43 -8.14 1.47
CA GLU A 135 -1.06 -8.54 1.09
C GLU A 135 -0.25 -9.11 2.28
N LYS A 136 -0.74 -8.93 3.51
CA LYS A 136 -0.08 -9.38 4.73
C LYS A 136 -1.02 -10.05 5.73
N ILE A 137 -2.28 -9.65 5.79
CA ILE A 137 -3.27 -10.08 6.78
C ILE A 137 -4.52 -10.56 6.04
N PRO A 138 -4.74 -11.88 5.91
CA PRO A 138 -5.90 -12.42 5.17
C PRO A 138 -7.26 -12.12 5.80
N VAL A 139 -7.29 -11.91 7.11
CA VAL A 139 -8.49 -11.67 7.93
C VAL A 139 -8.46 -10.27 8.58
N PRO A 140 -8.50 -9.19 7.79
CA PRO A 140 -8.30 -7.83 8.27
C PRO A 140 -9.41 -7.31 9.19
N ALA A 141 -10.67 -7.70 8.99
CA ALA A 141 -11.79 -7.25 9.82
C ALA A 141 -11.70 -7.84 11.23
N SER A 142 -11.39 -9.15 11.34
CA SER A 142 -11.13 -9.82 12.60
C SER A 142 -9.93 -9.22 13.33
N ILE A 143 -8.79 -9.09 12.64
CA ILE A 143 -7.57 -8.52 13.24
C ILE A 143 -7.71 -7.02 13.53
N GLY A 144 -8.58 -6.29 12.83
CA GLY A 144 -8.92 -4.90 13.15
C GLY A 144 -9.53 -4.74 14.54
N ARG A 145 -10.30 -5.73 14.99
CA ARG A 145 -11.02 -5.77 16.26
C ARG A 145 -10.19 -6.25 17.45
N VAL A 146 -9.22 -7.17 17.21
CA VAL A 146 -8.57 -7.90 18.31
C VAL A 146 -7.05 -7.71 18.42
N CYS A 147 -6.45 -6.97 17.49
CA CYS A 147 -5.01 -6.75 17.50
C CYS A 147 -4.62 -5.78 18.63
N PRO A 148 -3.62 -6.10 19.46
CA PRO A 148 -3.09 -5.19 20.49
C PRO A 148 -2.21 -4.07 19.89
N HIS A 149 -2.34 -3.79 18.63
CA HIS A 149 -1.82 -2.67 17.82
C HIS A 149 -0.37 -2.20 18.13
N PRO A 150 0.66 -3.07 18.05
CA PRO A 150 2.05 -2.66 18.29
C PRO A 150 2.53 -1.57 17.31
N CYS A 151 1.85 -1.39 16.17
CA CYS A 151 2.08 -0.29 15.24
C CYS A 151 1.77 1.08 15.85
N GLU A 152 0.75 1.19 16.71
CA GLU A 152 0.35 2.44 17.37
C GLU A 152 1.37 2.87 18.42
N SER A 153 1.98 1.93 19.16
CA SER A 153 3.03 2.24 20.14
C SER A 153 4.30 2.82 19.51
N LYS A 154 4.51 2.62 18.20
CA LYS A 154 5.62 3.22 17.43
C LYS A 154 5.18 4.34 16.50
N CYS A 155 3.92 4.73 16.54
CA CYS A 155 3.41 5.84 15.75
C CYS A 155 3.99 7.17 16.26
N ARG A 156 4.75 7.87 15.39
CA ARG A 156 5.39 9.16 15.77
C ARG A 156 4.38 10.29 16.04
N ARG A 157 3.11 10.09 15.67
CA ARG A 157 2.05 11.03 16.02
C ARG A 157 1.93 11.24 17.56
N GLN A 158 2.32 10.25 18.36
CA GLN A 158 2.37 10.35 19.82
C GLN A 158 3.25 11.52 20.33
N PHE A 159 4.21 12.00 19.55
CA PHE A 159 5.04 13.16 19.88
C PHE A 159 4.35 14.50 19.57
N VAL A 160 3.20 14.48 18.90
CA VAL A 160 2.37 15.67 18.62
C VAL A 160 1.19 15.74 19.60
N ASP A 161 0.45 14.66 19.69
CA ASP A 161 -0.75 14.47 20.53
C ASP A 161 -0.92 12.99 20.92
N GLU A 162 -1.62 12.17 20.15
CA GLU A 162 -1.88 10.76 20.39
C GLU A 162 -1.62 9.96 19.11
N PRO A 163 -1.24 8.66 19.21
CA PRO A 163 -1.10 7.79 18.05
C PRO A 163 -2.35 7.79 17.15
N VAL A 164 -2.18 7.55 15.86
CA VAL A 164 -3.31 7.29 14.94
C VAL A 164 -3.96 5.96 15.30
N SER A 165 -5.29 5.87 15.25
CA SER A 165 -6.07 4.65 15.52
C SER A 165 -5.95 3.63 14.37
N ILE A 166 -4.73 3.12 14.16
CA ILE A 166 -4.33 2.31 12.99
C ILE A 166 -5.11 0.98 12.91
N ALA A 167 -5.31 0.33 14.05
CA ALA A 167 -6.06 -0.94 14.12
C ALA A 167 -7.55 -0.73 13.80
N ALA A 168 -8.17 0.32 14.35
CA ALA A 168 -9.55 0.66 14.07
C ALA A 168 -9.76 1.03 12.59
N LEU A 169 -8.85 1.80 12.00
CA LEU A 169 -8.88 2.12 10.57
C LEU A 169 -8.75 0.88 9.68
N LYS A 170 -7.95 -0.10 10.08
CA LYS A 170 -7.86 -1.39 9.38
C LYS A 170 -9.19 -2.14 9.40
N GLY A 171 -9.83 -2.25 10.57
CA GLY A 171 -11.17 -2.84 10.69
C GLY A 171 -12.19 -2.12 9.86
N PHE A 172 -12.23 -0.79 9.93
CA PHE A 172 -13.10 0.05 9.11
C PHE A 172 -12.96 -0.21 7.61
N ALA A 173 -11.74 -0.23 7.08
CA ALA A 173 -11.51 -0.49 5.65
C ALA A 173 -12.03 -1.86 5.23
N ALA A 174 -11.80 -2.90 6.05
CA ALA A 174 -12.27 -4.25 5.78
C ALA A 174 -13.80 -4.36 5.84
N ASP A 175 -14.46 -3.67 6.79
CA ASP A 175 -15.92 -3.62 6.90
C ASP A 175 -16.54 -2.93 5.67
N MET A 176 -15.96 -1.81 5.23
CA MET A 176 -16.38 -1.09 4.03
C MET A 176 -16.23 -1.93 2.75
N ASP A 177 -15.11 -2.64 2.62
CA ASP A 177 -14.86 -3.54 1.50
C ASP A 177 -15.89 -4.68 1.48
N MET A 178 -16.11 -5.35 2.62
CA MET A 178 -17.11 -6.41 2.74
C MET A 178 -18.54 -5.95 2.46
N ALA A 179 -18.87 -4.70 2.73
CA ALA A 179 -20.17 -4.10 2.43
C ALA A 179 -20.29 -3.61 1.00
N SER A 180 -19.20 -3.53 0.25
CA SER A 180 -19.18 -3.05 -1.14
C SER A 180 -19.83 -4.06 -2.09
N VAL A 181 -20.26 -3.57 -3.27
CA VAL A 181 -20.85 -4.42 -4.34
C VAL A 181 -19.82 -5.44 -4.87
N ASN A 182 -18.54 -5.07 -4.88
CA ASN A 182 -17.44 -5.91 -5.36
C ASN A 182 -16.32 -5.93 -4.32
N PRO A 183 -16.42 -6.77 -3.29
CA PRO A 183 -15.34 -6.93 -2.31
C PRO A 183 -14.04 -7.41 -2.98
N TYR A 184 -12.91 -6.98 -2.44
CA TYR A 184 -11.62 -7.39 -2.99
C TYR A 184 -11.37 -8.89 -2.84
N VAL A 185 -11.15 -9.55 -3.97
CA VAL A 185 -10.71 -10.95 -4.06
C VAL A 185 -9.25 -10.98 -4.54
N PRO A 186 -8.34 -11.62 -3.79
CA PRO A 186 -6.93 -11.68 -4.20
C PRO A 186 -6.75 -12.54 -5.44
N PRO A 187 -5.81 -12.20 -6.34
CA PRO A 187 -5.45 -13.05 -7.45
C PRO A 187 -4.77 -14.33 -6.97
N VAL A 188 -4.96 -15.40 -7.69
CA VAL A 188 -4.33 -16.72 -7.50
C VAL A 188 -3.50 -17.05 -8.73
N GLU A 189 -2.24 -17.41 -8.51
CA GLU A 189 -1.34 -17.85 -9.59
C GLU A 189 -1.79 -19.19 -10.22
N PRO A 190 -1.37 -19.49 -11.44
CA PRO A 190 -1.64 -20.77 -12.09
C PRO A 190 -1.27 -21.96 -11.21
N ASP A 191 -2.00 -23.05 -11.35
CA ASP A 191 -1.79 -24.27 -10.56
C ASP A 191 -0.38 -24.84 -10.77
N THR A 192 0.35 -25.04 -9.69
CA THR A 192 1.72 -25.60 -9.67
C THR A 192 1.75 -27.12 -9.67
N GLY A 193 0.60 -27.78 -9.50
CA GLY A 193 0.50 -29.24 -9.31
C GLY A 193 1.02 -29.73 -7.94
N LYS A 194 1.40 -28.81 -7.01
CA LYS A 194 1.89 -29.14 -5.68
C LYS A 194 0.78 -29.08 -4.64
N THR A 195 0.87 -29.96 -3.65
CA THR A 195 -0.12 -30.13 -2.59
C THR A 195 0.47 -29.82 -1.22
N VAL A 196 -0.26 -29.08 -0.39
CA VAL A 196 0.16 -28.71 0.96
C VAL A 196 -0.93 -29.02 1.98
N ALA A 197 -0.57 -29.74 3.04
CA ALA A 197 -1.42 -29.91 4.21
C ALA A 197 -1.07 -28.83 5.25
N VAL A 198 -2.08 -28.18 5.80
CA VAL A 198 -1.96 -27.27 6.93
C VAL A 198 -2.69 -27.85 8.12
N VAL A 199 -2.01 -27.99 9.26
CA VAL A 199 -2.59 -28.55 10.49
C VAL A 199 -2.91 -27.44 11.46
N GLY A 200 -4.20 -27.17 11.65
CA GLY A 200 -4.76 -26.10 12.47
C GLY A 200 -5.31 -24.93 11.64
N GLY A 201 -6.59 -24.62 11.81
CA GLY A 201 -7.34 -23.57 11.14
C GLY A 201 -7.39 -22.26 11.93
N GLY A 202 -6.40 -22.00 12.78
CA GLY A 202 -6.22 -20.72 13.49
C GLY A 202 -5.59 -19.63 12.59
N PRO A 203 -5.27 -18.43 13.16
CA PRO A 203 -4.70 -17.31 12.39
C PRO A 203 -3.46 -17.69 11.58
N GLY A 204 -2.56 -18.49 12.15
CA GLY A 204 -1.36 -18.96 11.44
C GLY A 204 -1.68 -19.88 10.28
N GLY A 205 -2.52 -20.89 10.48
CA GLY A 205 -2.88 -21.85 9.44
C GLY A 205 -3.73 -21.26 8.33
N LEU A 206 -4.73 -20.44 8.65
CA LEU A 206 -5.50 -19.68 7.66
C LEU A 206 -4.59 -18.80 6.80
N THR A 207 -3.57 -18.17 7.42
CA THR A 207 -2.61 -17.33 6.72
C THR A 207 -1.68 -18.13 5.81
N ALA A 208 -1.12 -19.23 6.32
CA ALA A 208 -0.27 -20.11 5.51
C ALA A 208 -1.05 -20.64 4.30
N ALA A 209 -2.27 -21.12 4.51
CA ALA A 209 -3.12 -21.64 3.45
C ALA A 209 -3.47 -20.58 2.42
N TYR A 210 -3.83 -19.36 2.86
CA TYR A 210 -4.13 -18.25 1.97
C TYR A 210 -2.95 -17.89 1.05
N PHE A 211 -1.75 -17.73 1.59
CA PHE A 211 -0.58 -17.35 0.77
C PHE A 211 -0.12 -18.49 -0.13
N LEU A 212 -0.11 -19.74 0.35
CA LEU A 212 0.24 -20.90 -0.46
C LEU A 212 -0.76 -21.12 -1.61
N ARG A 213 -2.06 -20.91 -1.35
CA ARG A 213 -3.07 -20.98 -2.43
C ARG A 213 -2.88 -19.85 -3.44
N ARG A 214 -2.59 -18.64 -3.01
CA ARG A 214 -2.27 -17.52 -3.91
C ARG A 214 -1.07 -17.81 -4.81
N GLN A 215 -0.10 -18.58 -4.32
CA GLN A 215 1.07 -19.04 -5.09
C GLN A 215 0.77 -20.22 -6.03
N GLY A 216 -0.49 -20.63 -6.15
CA GLY A 216 -0.93 -21.68 -7.07
C GLY A 216 -0.93 -23.10 -6.50
N HIS A 217 -0.61 -23.31 -5.21
CA HIS A 217 -0.61 -24.65 -4.62
C HIS A 217 -2.02 -25.10 -4.25
N SER A 218 -2.27 -26.41 -4.30
CA SER A 218 -3.49 -27.02 -3.75
C SER A 218 -3.34 -27.19 -2.26
N VAL A 219 -4.16 -26.49 -1.45
CA VAL A 219 -4.02 -26.42 0.01
C VAL A 219 -5.24 -27.01 0.70
N THR A 220 -5.00 -27.88 1.69
CA THR A 220 -6.04 -28.43 2.60
C THR A 220 -5.70 -28.09 4.04
N ILE A 221 -6.63 -27.49 4.77
CA ILE A 221 -6.51 -27.24 6.21
C ILE A 221 -7.24 -28.35 6.97
N PHE A 222 -6.57 -28.96 7.94
CA PHE A 222 -7.15 -29.92 8.88
C PHE A 222 -7.26 -29.28 10.26
N ASP A 223 -8.45 -29.23 10.83
CA ASP A 223 -8.67 -28.72 12.19
C ASP A 223 -9.50 -29.68 13.03
N ALA A 224 -9.11 -29.82 14.28
CA ALA A 224 -9.80 -30.69 15.24
C ALA A 224 -11.18 -30.16 15.67
N MET A 225 -11.43 -28.87 15.47
CA MET A 225 -12.64 -28.18 15.92
C MET A 225 -13.73 -28.20 14.82
N PRO A 226 -15.01 -28.01 15.22
CA PRO A 226 -16.14 -28.00 14.27
C PRO A 226 -16.11 -26.88 13.23
N LYS A 227 -15.42 -25.77 13.52
CA LYS A 227 -15.28 -24.63 12.61
C LYS A 227 -13.86 -24.05 12.68
N MET A 228 -13.37 -23.55 11.57
CA MET A 228 -12.08 -22.84 11.50
C MET A 228 -12.10 -21.54 12.32
N GLY A 229 -10.94 -21.01 12.67
CA GLY A 229 -10.74 -19.74 13.36
C GLY A 229 -9.80 -19.83 14.55
N GLY A 230 -9.55 -21.03 15.11
CA GLY A 230 -8.66 -21.22 16.25
C GLY A 230 -9.01 -20.29 17.43
N MET A 231 -8.02 -19.64 18.03
CA MET A 231 -8.23 -18.70 19.15
C MET A 231 -9.09 -17.48 18.79
N LEU A 232 -9.18 -17.05 17.52
CA LEU A 232 -10.13 -16.00 17.11
C LEU A 232 -11.59 -16.41 17.30
N ARG A 233 -11.88 -17.70 17.25
CA ARG A 233 -13.22 -18.25 17.47
C ARG A 233 -13.46 -18.72 18.89
N TYR A 234 -12.53 -19.50 19.43
CA TYR A 234 -12.72 -20.27 20.65
C TYR A 234 -12.11 -19.64 21.90
N GLY A 235 -11.20 -18.68 21.72
CA GLY A 235 -10.55 -17.93 22.81
C GLY A 235 -11.08 -16.52 22.96
N ILE A 236 -11.40 -15.84 21.86
CA ILE A 236 -11.90 -14.46 21.88
C ILE A 236 -13.43 -14.48 21.89
N PRO A 237 -14.10 -13.79 22.85
CA PRO A 237 -15.55 -13.80 22.96
C PRO A 237 -16.27 -13.10 21.80
N GLU A 238 -17.57 -13.44 21.60
CA GLU A 238 -18.45 -12.90 20.56
C GLU A 238 -18.54 -11.36 20.62
N TYR A 239 -18.63 -10.79 21.82
CA TYR A 239 -18.77 -9.35 22.03
C TYR A 239 -17.55 -8.51 21.62
N ARG A 240 -16.36 -9.16 21.46
CA ARG A 240 -15.15 -8.52 20.90
C ARG A 240 -14.97 -8.82 19.42
N LEU A 241 -15.32 -10.03 19.01
CA LEU A 241 -15.21 -10.47 17.62
C LEU A 241 -16.44 -11.28 17.23
N PRO A 242 -17.45 -10.69 16.59
CA PRO A 242 -18.59 -11.39 16.05
C PRO A 242 -18.17 -12.51 15.09
N LYS A 243 -18.62 -13.73 15.34
CA LYS A 243 -18.17 -14.89 14.55
C LYS A 243 -18.69 -14.86 13.12
N ALA A 244 -19.79 -14.15 12.88
CA ALA A 244 -20.28 -13.89 11.51
C ALA A 244 -19.27 -13.11 10.65
N ILE A 245 -18.48 -12.19 11.24
CA ILE A 245 -17.42 -11.46 10.54
C ILE A 245 -16.27 -12.42 10.21
N LEU A 246 -15.85 -13.21 11.19
CA LEU A 246 -14.80 -14.21 11.01
C LEU A 246 -15.21 -15.27 9.97
N ASP A 247 -16.47 -15.74 10.00
CA ASP A 247 -16.99 -16.69 9.02
C ASP A 247 -16.89 -16.12 7.60
N ARG A 248 -17.30 -14.87 7.36
CA ARG A 248 -17.18 -14.23 6.04
C ARG A 248 -15.75 -14.12 5.54
N GLU A 249 -14.78 -13.87 6.41
CA GLU A 249 -13.37 -13.84 6.02
C GLU A 249 -12.81 -15.23 5.71
N ILE A 250 -13.25 -16.26 6.46
CA ILE A 250 -12.90 -17.65 6.17
C ILE A 250 -13.53 -18.12 4.86
N ASP A 251 -14.80 -17.78 4.61
CA ASP A 251 -15.49 -18.07 3.34
C ASP A 251 -14.73 -17.47 2.13
N GLN A 252 -14.13 -16.30 2.28
CA GLN A 252 -13.29 -15.70 1.23
C GLN A 252 -11.99 -16.50 1.00
N ILE A 253 -11.42 -17.08 2.07
CA ILE A 253 -10.24 -17.97 1.94
C ILE A 253 -10.64 -19.30 1.28
N GLU A 254 -11.80 -19.86 1.60
CA GLU A 254 -12.33 -21.04 0.92
C GLU A 254 -12.64 -20.74 -0.55
N ALA A 255 -13.23 -19.58 -0.85
CA ALA A 255 -13.61 -19.16 -2.21
C ALA A 255 -12.42 -19.04 -3.17
N ILE A 256 -11.21 -18.78 -2.71
CA ILE A 256 -10.01 -18.83 -3.57
C ILE A 256 -9.47 -20.24 -3.80
N GLY A 257 -10.14 -21.28 -3.24
CA GLY A 257 -9.83 -22.68 -3.50
C GLY A 257 -9.06 -23.42 -2.40
N VAL A 258 -9.02 -22.88 -1.17
CA VAL A 258 -8.52 -23.61 0.01
C VAL A 258 -9.57 -24.61 0.46
N LYS A 259 -9.18 -25.87 0.69
CA LYS A 259 -10.08 -26.92 1.21
C LYS A 259 -10.06 -26.92 2.74
N LEU A 260 -11.24 -26.95 3.37
CA LEU A 260 -11.41 -26.94 4.82
C LEU A 260 -11.90 -28.32 5.31
N CYS A 261 -11.13 -28.98 6.17
CA CYS A 261 -11.46 -30.26 6.80
C CYS A 261 -11.58 -30.09 8.33
N ASN A 262 -12.80 -29.83 8.78
CA ASN A 262 -13.13 -29.70 10.20
C ASN A 262 -13.30 -31.08 10.87
N ASN A 263 -13.22 -31.12 12.20
CA ASN A 263 -13.38 -32.33 13.04
C ASN A 263 -12.35 -33.43 12.71
N VAL A 264 -11.13 -33.07 12.30
CA VAL A 264 -10.02 -33.97 12.01
C VAL A 264 -8.85 -33.65 12.94
N LYS A 265 -8.69 -34.45 14.00
CA LYS A 265 -7.56 -34.33 14.93
C LYS A 265 -6.37 -35.14 14.44
N ILE A 266 -5.25 -34.47 14.16
CA ILE A 266 -3.99 -35.18 13.84
C ILE A 266 -3.48 -35.89 15.08
N GLY A 267 -3.01 -37.13 14.91
CA GLY A 267 -2.65 -38.04 15.99
C GLY A 267 -3.80 -38.95 16.43
N LYS A 268 -5.05 -38.69 16.00
CA LYS A 268 -6.21 -39.52 16.28
C LYS A 268 -6.89 -40.02 15.00
N ASP A 269 -7.35 -39.10 14.17
CA ASP A 269 -8.14 -39.41 12.97
C ASP A 269 -7.24 -39.58 11.72
N LYS A 270 -6.12 -38.91 11.68
CA LYS A 270 -5.00 -39.04 10.72
C LYS A 270 -3.68 -38.85 11.47
N THR A 271 -2.63 -39.50 11.00
CA THR A 271 -1.29 -39.32 11.57
C THR A 271 -0.50 -38.26 10.78
N LEU A 272 0.56 -37.71 11.37
CA LEU A 272 1.48 -36.83 10.67
C LEU A 272 2.15 -37.55 9.49
N GLU A 273 2.45 -38.86 9.63
CA GLU A 273 3.04 -39.67 8.57
C GLU A 273 2.08 -39.87 7.38
N ASP A 274 0.76 -39.95 7.63
CA ASP A 274 -0.23 -40.02 6.55
C ASP A 274 -0.20 -38.71 5.75
N LEU A 275 -0.12 -37.54 6.42
CA LEU A 275 -0.03 -36.25 5.74
C LEU A 275 1.26 -36.13 4.92
N ARG A 276 2.39 -36.60 5.45
CA ARG A 276 3.68 -36.58 4.72
C ARG A 276 3.71 -37.48 3.49
N LYS A 277 2.86 -38.52 3.44
CA LYS A 277 2.70 -39.36 2.25
C LYS A 277 1.78 -38.76 1.22
N ASP A 278 0.71 -38.09 1.69
CA ASP A 278 -0.38 -37.62 0.83
C ASP A 278 -0.09 -36.21 0.25
N TYR A 279 0.86 -35.45 0.83
CA TYR A 279 1.16 -34.07 0.48
C TYR A 279 2.66 -33.83 0.26
N ASP A 280 2.98 -32.90 -0.66
CA ASP A 280 4.37 -32.51 -0.94
C ASP A 280 5.02 -31.71 0.23
N ALA A 281 4.23 -31.02 1.03
CA ALA A 281 4.66 -30.34 2.27
C ALA A 281 3.57 -30.29 3.33
N VAL A 282 3.97 -30.19 4.60
CA VAL A 282 3.09 -30.06 5.76
C VAL A 282 3.46 -28.85 6.57
N VAL A 283 2.49 -28.00 6.93
CA VAL A 283 2.67 -26.83 7.79
C VAL A 283 1.91 -27.05 9.09
N LEU A 284 2.64 -27.14 10.22
CA LEU A 284 2.07 -27.29 11.54
C LEU A 284 1.75 -25.90 12.12
N ALA A 285 0.48 -25.65 12.42
CA ALA A 285 -0.05 -24.38 12.94
C ALA A 285 -1.16 -24.61 13.99
N ALA A 286 -1.08 -25.70 14.76
CA ALA A 286 -2.12 -26.15 15.69
C ALA A 286 -2.31 -25.23 16.91
N GLY A 287 -1.40 -24.28 17.17
CA GLY A 287 -1.53 -23.29 18.23
C GLY A 287 -1.26 -23.84 19.64
N ALA A 288 -1.80 -23.15 20.67
CA ALA A 288 -1.64 -23.50 22.07
C ALA A 288 -3.02 -23.60 22.76
N TRP A 289 -3.48 -24.80 23.06
CA TRP A 289 -4.85 -25.09 23.49
C TRP A 289 -4.98 -25.51 24.96
N SER A 290 -3.87 -25.78 25.65
CA SER A 290 -3.88 -26.28 27.04
C SER A 290 -3.61 -25.13 28.00
N SER A 291 -4.48 -24.92 28.98
CA SER A 291 -4.29 -23.94 30.04
C SER A 291 -3.08 -24.28 30.91
N SER A 292 -2.27 -23.28 31.23
CA SER A 292 -1.13 -23.44 32.13
C SER A 292 -1.58 -23.54 33.59
N LYS A 293 -0.89 -24.39 34.40
CA LYS A 293 -1.15 -24.59 35.82
C LYS A 293 -0.14 -23.85 36.69
N MET A 294 -0.58 -23.33 37.83
CA MET A 294 0.29 -22.76 38.87
C MET A 294 1.05 -23.85 39.65
N ARG A 295 0.54 -25.08 39.62
CA ARG A 295 1.03 -26.23 40.38
C ARG A 295 0.88 -26.02 41.89
N VAL A 296 -0.23 -25.41 42.29
CA VAL A 296 -0.62 -25.27 43.70
C VAL A 296 -1.56 -26.42 44.13
N PRO A 297 -1.57 -26.80 45.41
CA PRO A 297 -2.49 -27.82 45.88
C PRO A 297 -3.96 -27.47 45.61
N GLY A 298 -4.72 -28.45 45.14
CA GLY A 298 -6.14 -28.31 44.87
C GLY A 298 -6.51 -27.62 43.51
N GLU A 299 -5.56 -27.40 42.63
CA GLU A 299 -5.83 -26.77 41.34
C GLU A 299 -6.69 -27.64 40.40
N ASP A 300 -6.82 -28.93 40.68
CA ASP A 300 -7.59 -29.91 39.90
C ASP A 300 -8.96 -30.25 40.50
N ILE A 301 -9.43 -29.54 41.55
CA ILE A 301 -10.75 -29.80 42.15
C ILE A 301 -11.89 -29.27 41.28
N PRO A 302 -13.10 -29.83 41.39
CA PRO A 302 -14.29 -29.25 40.77
C PRO A 302 -14.46 -27.77 41.13
N GLY A 303 -14.80 -26.92 40.13
CA GLY A 303 -14.94 -25.47 40.30
C GLY A 303 -13.67 -24.66 39.99
N VAL A 304 -12.49 -25.30 39.79
CA VAL A 304 -11.29 -24.66 39.26
C VAL A 304 -11.15 -24.99 37.76
N LEU A 305 -11.27 -23.98 36.88
CA LEU A 305 -11.32 -24.16 35.46
C LEU A 305 -10.09 -23.47 34.78
N GLY A 306 -9.62 -24.04 33.70
CA GLY A 306 -8.64 -23.36 32.82
C GLY A 306 -9.30 -22.23 32.03
N GLY A 307 -8.62 -21.10 31.86
CA GLY A 307 -9.20 -19.93 31.20
C GLY A 307 -9.57 -20.17 29.72
N ILE A 308 -8.70 -20.84 28.97
CA ILE A 308 -8.99 -21.22 27.58
C ILE A 308 -10.07 -22.30 27.50
N ASP A 309 -10.08 -23.26 28.44
CA ASP A 309 -11.08 -24.33 28.49
C ASP A 309 -12.47 -23.73 28.75
N PHE A 310 -12.56 -22.77 29.67
CA PHE A 310 -13.79 -22.02 29.95
C PHE A 310 -14.28 -21.25 28.72
N LEU A 311 -13.43 -20.42 28.09
CA LEU A 311 -13.82 -19.62 26.92
C LEU A 311 -14.20 -20.51 25.72
N ARG A 312 -13.50 -21.62 25.51
CA ARG A 312 -13.82 -22.61 24.49
C ARG A 312 -15.18 -23.25 24.72
N ALA A 313 -15.48 -23.68 25.95
CA ALA A 313 -16.78 -24.26 26.31
C ALA A 313 -17.93 -23.26 26.04
N VAL A 314 -17.75 -22.00 26.41
CA VAL A 314 -18.72 -20.93 26.09
C VAL A 314 -18.90 -20.77 24.58
N ALA A 315 -17.82 -20.74 23.81
CA ALA A 315 -17.86 -20.61 22.37
C ALA A 315 -18.51 -21.80 21.65
N LEU A 316 -18.47 -22.97 22.24
CA LEU A 316 -19.14 -24.21 21.78
C LEU A 316 -20.63 -24.26 22.19
N GLY A 317 -21.11 -23.36 23.02
CA GLY A 317 -22.47 -23.41 23.60
C GLY A 317 -22.58 -24.36 24.78
N GLU A 318 -21.46 -24.80 25.33
CA GLU A 318 -21.33 -25.76 26.45
C GLU A 318 -20.89 -25.04 27.73
N ALA A 319 -21.36 -23.80 27.95
CA ALA A 319 -20.94 -22.97 29.08
C ALA A 319 -21.18 -23.67 30.41
N PRO A 320 -20.16 -23.81 31.28
CA PRO A 320 -20.32 -24.41 32.62
C PRO A 320 -21.15 -23.48 33.52
N ALA A 321 -21.83 -24.05 34.48
CA ALA A 321 -22.48 -23.28 35.55
C ALA A 321 -21.40 -22.73 36.49
N ILE A 322 -21.25 -21.40 36.53
CA ILE A 322 -20.17 -20.73 37.28
C ILE A 322 -20.58 -20.12 38.61
N GLY A 323 -21.88 -20.10 38.91
CA GLY A 323 -22.43 -19.50 40.14
C GLY A 323 -22.38 -17.98 40.17
N ASN A 324 -22.48 -17.41 41.37
CA ASN A 324 -22.56 -15.93 41.53
C ASN A 324 -21.20 -15.26 41.82
N ALA A 325 -20.33 -15.95 42.58
CA ALA A 325 -19.01 -15.43 42.98
C ALA A 325 -17.90 -16.12 42.18
N VAL A 326 -17.26 -15.40 41.29
CA VAL A 326 -16.23 -15.92 40.36
C VAL A 326 -14.92 -15.21 40.55
N ALA A 327 -13.82 -15.95 40.68
CA ALA A 327 -12.47 -15.41 40.66
C ALA A 327 -11.77 -15.74 39.34
N VAL A 328 -11.13 -14.76 38.71
CA VAL A 328 -10.26 -14.98 37.55
C VAL A 328 -8.82 -14.68 37.95
N VAL A 329 -7.96 -15.66 37.86
CA VAL A 329 -6.55 -15.52 38.23
C VAL A 329 -5.71 -15.23 37.01
N GLY A 330 -5.16 -14.02 36.93
CA GLY A 330 -4.34 -13.58 35.82
C GLY A 330 -4.53 -12.09 35.51
N GLY A 331 -3.67 -11.53 34.68
CA GLY A 331 -3.70 -10.10 34.31
C GLY A 331 -3.49 -9.85 32.81
N GLY A 332 -3.64 -10.89 31.98
CA GLY A 332 -3.55 -10.79 30.51
C GLY A 332 -4.91 -10.68 29.84
N ASN A 333 -4.93 -10.53 28.51
CA ASN A 333 -6.17 -10.42 27.72
C ASN A 333 -7.12 -11.61 27.93
N THR A 334 -6.60 -12.84 28.09
CA THR A 334 -7.42 -14.03 28.43
C THR A 334 -8.17 -13.85 29.75
N ALA A 335 -7.56 -13.18 30.75
CA ALA A 335 -8.22 -12.92 32.02
C ALA A 335 -9.33 -11.90 31.86
N MET A 336 -9.12 -10.86 31.01
CA MET A 336 -10.15 -9.86 30.68
C MET A 336 -11.31 -10.50 29.93
N ASP A 337 -11.03 -11.34 28.95
CA ASP A 337 -12.05 -12.09 28.23
C ASP A 337 -12.85 -13.03 29.15
N ALA A 338 -12.18 -13.72 30.09
CA ALA A 338 -12.82 -14.64 31.02
C ALA A 338 -13.70 -13.90 32.05
N CYS A 339 -13.21 -12.82 32.68
CA CYS A 339 -13.99 -12.07 33.67
C CYS A 339 -15.22 -11.39 33.07
N ARG A 340 -15.08 -10.75 31.91
CA ARG A 340 -16.19 -10.11 31.19
C ARG A 340 -17.21 -11.15 30.68
N THR A 341 -16.73 -12.33 30.28
CA THR A 341 -17.61 -13.46 29.91
C THR A 341 -18.39 -13.98 31.14
N ALA A 342 -17.72 -14.08 32.31
CA ALA A 342 -18.39 -14.49 33.55
C ALA A 342 -19.52 -13.52 33.94
N VAL A 343 -19.31 -12.20 33.82
CA VAL A 343 -20.37 -11.18 34.02
C VAL A 343 -21.58 -11.46 33.11
N ARG A 344 -21.34 -11.69 31.80
CA ARG A 344 -22.41 -11.98 30.81
C ARG A 344 -23.13 -13.27 31.03
N LEU A 345 -22.50 -14.25 31.68
CA LEU A 345 -23.15 -15.49 32.10
C LEU A 345 -23.94 -15.34 33.41
N GLY A 346 -23.97 -14.14 33.99
CA GLY A 346 -24.82 -13.80 35.15
C GLY A 346 -24.12 -13.86 36.50
N ALA A 347 -22.81 -14.01 36.56
CA ALA A 347 -22.07 -13.89 37.83
C ALA A 347 -22.24 -12.46 38.38
N LYS A 348 -22.53 -12.35 39.70
CA LYS A 348 -22.80 -11.06 40.37
C LYS A 348 -21.53 -10.42 40.89
N ASP A 349 -20.63 -11.23 41.43
CA ASP A 349 -19.37 -10.80 42.04
C ASP A 349 -18.21 -11.45 41.29
N VAL A 350 -17.60 -10.69 40.39
CA VAL A 350 -16.46 -11.17 39.58
C VAL A 350 -15.20 -10.43 40.00
N PHE A 351 -14.19 -11.20 40.40
CA PHE A 351 -12.91 -10.70 40.89
C PHE A 351 -11.76 -11.11 39.95
N VAL A 352 -10.91 -10.17 39.59
CA VAL A 352 -9.61 -10.46 38.98
C VAL A 352 -8.54 -10.46 40.05
N ILE A 353 -7.89 -11.60 40.28
CA ILE A 353 -6.78 -11.79 41.22
C ILE A 353 -5.46 -11.71 40.48
N TYR A 354 -4.64 -10.69 40.78
CA TYR A 354 -3.40 -10.50 40.08
C TYR A 354 -2.22 -10.25 41.03
N ARG A 355 -1.15 -11.00 40.84
CA ARG A 355 0.05 -11.00 41.71
C ARG A 355 0.93 -9.75 41.64
N ARG A 356 0.64 -8.80 40.74
CA ARG A 356 1.31 -7.49 40.60
C ARG A 356 0.28 -6.36 40.68
N THR A 357 0.66 -5.14 40.30
CA THR A 357 -0.28 -4.01 40.23
C THR A 357 -0.85 -3.84 38.81
N ARG A 358 -1.78 -2.89 38.67
CA ARG A 358 -2.35 -2.50 37.36
C ARG A 358 -1.27 -2.15 36.34
N ALA A 359 -0.22 -1.44 36.76
CA ALA A 359 0.85 -1.01 35.87
C ALA A 359 1.64 -2.15 35.20
N GLU A 360 1.69 -3.33 35.83
CA GLU A 360 2.35 -4.51 35.29
C GLU A 360 1.41 -5.47 34.58
N MET A 361 0.11 -5.15 34.44
CA MET A 361 -0.82 -5.97 33.68
C MET A 361 -0.45 -5.96 32.19
N PRO A 362 -0.33 -7.13 31.55
CA PRO A 362 -0.08 -7.20 30.11
C PRO A 362 -1.34 -7.07 29.26
N ALA A 363 -2.52 -6.97 29.87
CA ALA A 363 -3.78 -6.71 29.16
C ALA A 363 -3.82 -5.28 28.61
N GLU A 364 -4.57 -5.09 27.53
CA GLU A 364 -4.80 -3.77 26.97
C GLU A 364 -5.58 -2.88 27.96
N GLU A 365 -5.14 -1.65 28.16
CA GLU A 365 -5.75 -0.72 29.12
C GLU A 365 -7.26 -0.51 28.85
N ALA A 366 -7.66 -0.48 27.58
CA ALA A 366 -9.08 -0.36 27.20
C ALA A 366 -9.91 -1.54 27.72
N GLU A 367 -9.39 -2.78 27.66
CA GLU A 367 -10.08 -3.97 28.17
C GLU A 367 -10.17 -3.97 29.70
N ILE A 368 -9.16 -3.42 30.41
CA ILE A 368 -9.19 -3.27 31.84
C ILE A 368 -10.29 -2.26 32.23
N VAL A 369 -10.31 -1.10 31.58
CA VAL A 369 -11.33 -0.07 31.85
C VAL A 369 -12.73 -0.58 31.55
N GLU A 370 -12.93 -1.24 30.43
CA GLU A 370 -14.22 -1.82 30.02
C GLU A 370 -14.72 -2.86 31.04
N SER A 371 -13.80 -3.67 31.59
CA SER A 371 -14.17 -4.67 32.61
C SER A 371 -14.57 -4.02 33.94
N GLU A 372 -13.91 -2.92 34.34
CA GLU A 372 -14.29 -2.13 35.52
C GLU A 372 -15.67 -1.49 35.34
N GLU A 373 -15.95 -0.93 34.15
CA GLU A 373 -17.25 -0.37 33.83
C GLU A 373 -18.36 -1.44 33.86
N GLU A 374 -18.05 -2.69 33.52
CA GLU A 374 -18.96 -3.85 33.58
C GLU A 374 -19.12 -4.43 34.99
N GLY A 375 -18.40 -3.89 36.00
CA GLY A 375 -18.54 -4.26 37.43
C GLY A 375 -17.53 -5.26 37.94
N VAL A 376 -16.47 -5.58 37.18
CA VAL A 376 -15.40 -6.46 37.62
C VAL A 376 -14.54 -5.77 38.68
N GLN A 377 -14.23 -6.48 39.77
CA GLN A 377 -13.43 -6.00 40.87
C GLN A 377 -12.01 -6.55 40.80
N TYR A 378 -10.99 -5.73 41.18
CA TYR A 378 -9.59 -6.13 41.12
C TYR A 378 -8.98 -6.34 42.51
N ARG A 379 -8.26 -7.47 42.69
CA ARG A 379 -7.43 -7.76 43.85
C ARG A 379 -5.97 -7.85 43.39
N PHE A 380 -5.29 -6.72 43.49
CA PHE A 380 -3.88 -6.60 43.12
C PHE A 380 -2.98 -7.13 44.25
N LEU A 381 -1.72 -7.41 43.91
CA LEU A 381 -0.69 -7.89 44.85
C LEU A 381 -1.16 -9.13 45.60
N THR A 382 -1.82 -10.05 44.92
CA THR A 382 -2.44 -11.23 45.53
C THR A 382 -2.29 -12.42 44.60
N SER A 383 -1.91 -13.58 45.13
CA SER A 383 -1.71 -14.82 44.38
C SER A 383 -2.28 -16.02 45.14
N PRO A 384 -3.09 -16.91 44.54
CA PRO A 384 -3.53 -18.10 45.20
C PRO A 384 -2.35 -19.07 45.46
N ILE A 385 -2.40 -19.76 46.60
CA ILE A 385 -1.41 -20.76 47.02
C ILE A 385 -2.01 -22.12 47.30
N GLU A 386 -3.33 -22.22 47.53
CA GLU A 386 -4.05 -23.44 47.78
C GLU A 386 -5.54 -23.29 47.44
N PHE A 387 -6.15 -24.34 46.91
CA PHE A 387 -7.59 -24.46 46.73
C PHE A 387 -8.11 -25.71 47.45
N THR A 388 -9.25 -25.60 48.12
CA THR A 388 -9.94 -26.73 48.73
C THR A 388 -11.45 -26.61 48.50
N GLU A 389 -12.15 -27.73 48.46
CA GLU A 389 -13.60 -27.72 48.34
C GLU A 389 -14.22 -27.49 49.73
N GLU A 390 -15.12 -26.55 49.86
CA GLU A 390 -15.86 -26.26 51.08
C GLU A 390 -17.33 -25.99 50.78
N ASN A 391 -18.25 -26.86 51.18
CA ASN A 391 -19.70 -26.73 50.97
C ASN A 391 -20.11 -26.51 49.51
N GLY A 392 -19.46 -27.20 48.57
CA GLY A 392 -19.72 -27.08 47.14
C GLY A 392 -19.12 -25.82 46.50
N LYS A 393 -18.28 -25.08 47.24
CA LYS A 393 -17.54 -23.90 46.74
C LYS A 393 -16.04 -24.15 46.80
N VAL A 394 -15.31 -23.34 46.07
CA VAL A 394 -13.83 -23.29 46.05
C VAL A 394 -13.37 -22.34 47.16
N ARG A 395 -12.76 -22.84 48.18
CA ARG A 395 -12.05 -22.07 49.19
C ARG A 395 -10.63 -21.82 48.69
N ALA A 396 -10.31 -20.55 48.37
CA ALA A 396 -9.00 -20.13 47.92
C ALA A 396 -8.20 -19.45 49.03
N VAL A 397 -6.99 -19.95 49.29
CA VAL A 397 -6.02 -19.30 50.17
C VAL A 397 -5.13 -18.41 49.30
N LEU A 398 -5.15 -17.12 49.57
CA LEU A 398 -4.52 -16.07 48.76
C LEU A 398 -3.35 -15.48 49.56
N GLN A 399 -2.14 -15.53 49.02
CA GLN A 399 -0.92 -14.93 49.55
C GLN A 399 -0.84 -13.47 49.13
N LYS A 400 -0.58 -12.56 50.09
CA LYS A 400 -0.25 -11.15 49.78
C LYS A 400 1.15 -11.06 49.20
N MET A 401 1.31 -10.18 48.24
CA MET A 401 2.55 -9.98 47.49
C MET A 401 3.06 -8.55 47.61
N ARG A 402 4.34 -8.35 47.38
CA ARG A 402 4.96 -7.05 47.14
C ARG A 402 5.75 -7.06 45.85
N LEU A 403 6.08 -5.87 45.32
CA LEU A 403 6.90 -5.79 44.12
C LEU A 403 8.38 -5.67 44.49
N GLY A 404 9.19 -6.58 44.02
CA GLY A 404 10.65 -6.57 44.06
C GLY A 404 11.28 -5.89 42.82
N GLU A 405 12.51 -6.31 42.49
CA GLU A 405 13.24 -5.77 41.32
C GLU A 405 12.61 -6.23 39.98
N PRO A 406 12.84 -5.47 38.90
CA PRO A 406 12.36 -5.86 37.56
C PRO A 406 12.94 -7.20 37.10
N ASP A 407 12.09 -7.99 36.43
CA ASP A 407 12.49 -9.22 35.75
C ASP A 407 13.05 -8.94 34.32
N ALA A 408 13.44 -9.98 33.59
CA ALA A 408 13.98 -9.86 32.24
C ALA A 408 13.00 -9.22 31.22
N SER A 409 11.71 -9.13 31.55
CA SER A 409 10.70 -8.42 30.74
C SER A 409 10.54 -6.93 31.15
N GLY A 410 11.31 -6.47 32.10
CA GLY A 410 11.22 -5.12 32.68
C GLY A 410 10.08 -4.92 33.69
N ARG A 411 9.28 -5.98 34.00
CA ARG A 411 8.21 -5.91 34.99
C ARG A 411 8.72 -6.32 36.36
N ARG A 412 8.30 -5.61 37.41
CA ARG A 412 8.71 -5.87 38.78
C ARG A 412 8.26 -7.27 39.23
N ARG A 413 9.18 -8.01 39.87
CA ARG A 413 8.91 -9.39 40.35
C ARG A 413 7.91 -9.36 41.52
N PRO A 414 6.91 -10.26 41.55
CA PRO A 414 6.06 -10.43 42.73
C PRO A 414 6.79 -11.30 43.75
N GLU A 415 6.92 -10.81 44.98
CA GLU A 415 7.51 -11.48 46.10
C GLU A 415 6.45 -11.72 47.21
N PRO A 416 6.32 -12.91 47.79
CA PRO A 416 5.37 -13.13 48.86
C PRO A 416 5.74 -12.36 50.13
N ILE A 417 4.73 -11.89 50.87
CA ILE A 417 4.88 -11.36 52.24
C ILE A 417 4.58 -12.51 53.18
N GLU A 418 5.61 -13.07 53.81
CA GLU A 418 5.47 -14.26 54.67
C GLU A 418 4.42 -14.05 55.76
N GLY A 419 3.55 -15.04 55.93
CA GLY A 419 2.50 -15.01 56.95
C GLY A 419 1.27 -14.17 56.64
N GLU A 420 1.29 -13.36 55.56
CA GLU A 420 0.12 -12.58 55.19
C GLU A 420 -0.73 -13.31 54.14
N THR A 421 -1.74 -14.04 54.60
CA THR A 421 -2.69 -14.75 53.76
C THR A 421 -4.13 -14.27 54.00
N GLU A 422 -4.97 -14.41 52.99
CA GLU A 422 -6.41 -14.12 53.02
C GLU A 422 -7.16 -15.36 52.49
N THR A 423 -8.27 -15.71 53.06
CA THR A 423 -9.09 -16.84 52.58
C THR A 423 -10.42 -16.33 52.06
N LEU A 424 -10.77 -16.71 50.82
CA LEU A 424 -12.03 -16.32 50.17
C LEU A 424 -12.74 -17.58 49.63
N LEU A 425 -14.06 -17.49 49.55
CA LEU A 425 -14.92 -18.55 48.97
C LEU A 425 -15.50 -18.06 47.65
N PHE A 426 -15.34 -18.88 46.62
CA PHE A 426 -15.87 -18.62 45.28
C PHE A 426 -16.72 -19.81 44.82
N ASP A 427 -17.70 -19.56 43.96
CA ASP A 427 -18.41 -20.64 43.29
C ASP A 427 -17.52 -21.27 42.21
N THR A 428 -16.73 -20.43 41.53
CA THR A 428 -15.80 -20.86 40.49
C THR A 428 -14.52 -20.03 40.51
N VAL A 429 -13.39 -20.68 40.20
CA VAL A 429 -12.09 -20.03 39.97
C VAL A 429 -11.63 -20.34 38.54
N ILE A 430 -11.26 -19.33 37.77
CA ILE A 430 -10.81 -19.46 36.39
C ILE A 430 -9.33 -19.06 36.28
N MET A 431 -8.49 -20.04 35.92
CA MET A 431 -7.03 -19.88 35.84
C MET A 431 -6.59 -19.36 34.46
N ALA A 432 -6.36 -18.08 34.36
CA ALA A 432 -5.97 -17.38 33.10
C ALA A 432 -4.50 -16.93 33.13
N ILE A 433 -3.58 -17.82 33.41
CA ILE A 433 -2.14 -17.56 33.68
C ILE A 433 -1.22 -17.94 32.51
N GLY A 434 -1.76 -18.24 31.35
CA GLY A 434 -1.04 -18.66 30.16
C GLY A 434 -1.54 -19.95 29.57
N GLN A 435 -0.94 -20.32 28.44
CA GLN A 435 -1.31 -21.51 27.67
C GLN A 435 -0.09 -22.14 27.00
N HIS A 436 -0.18 -23.42 26.63
CA HIS A 436 0.86 -24.19 25.95
C HIS A 436 0.25 -25.13 24.89
N PRO A 437 1.03 -25.57 23.89
CA PRO A 437 0.55 -26.48 22.86
C PRO A 437 0.25 -27.87 23.39
N ASP A 438 -0.76 -28.55 22.83
CA ASP A 438 -0.96 -29.99 22.92
C ASP A 438 -0.15 -30.64 21.80
N LEU A 439 0.89 -31.38 22.15
CA LEU A 439 1.78 -32.06 21.22
C LEU A 439 1.40 -33.50 20.89
N THR A 440 0.24 -33.97 21.36
CA THR A 440 -0.27 -35.31 21.05
C THR A 440 -0.44 -35.48 19.54
N GLY A 441 0.22 -36.49 18.97
CA GLY A 441 0.26 -36.75 17.53
C GLY A 441 1.43 -36.12 16.79
N PHE A 442 2.33 -35.42 17.51
CA PHE A 442 3.54 -34.80 16.95
C PHE A 442 4.81 -35.29 17.65
N GLU A 443 4.77 -36.44 18.26
CA GLU A 443 5.86 -37.01 19.04
C GLU A 443 7.12 -37.32 18.21
N SER A 444 6.98 -37.44 16.89
CA SER A 444 8.09 -37.66 15.97
C SER A 444 8.87 -36.38 15.66
N VAL A 445 8.36 -35.20 16.05
CA VAL A 445 9.00 -33.91 15.80
C VAL A 445 9.80 -33.46 17.01
N GLU A 446 11.03 -32.97 16.82
CA GLU A 446 11.82 -32.43 17.93
C GLU A 446 11.14 -31.28 18.64
N THR A 447 11.29 -31.23 19.98
CA THR A 447 10.70 -30.19 20.82
C THR A 447 11.78 -29.40 21.55
N THR A 448 11.45 -28.16 21.91
CA THR A 448 12.29 -27.29 22.73
C THR A 448 12.18 -27.66 24.22
N ALA A 449 13.06 -27.12 25.05
CA ALA A 449 12.96 -27.26 26.53
C ALA A 449 11.67 -26.64 27.11
N ARG A 450 10.92 -25.89 26.34
CA ARG A 450 9.62 -25.29 26.71
C ARG A 450 8.43 -26.14 26.29
N HIS A 451 8.65 -27.37 25.79
CA HIS A 451 7.61 -28.23 25.23
C HIS A 451 6.83 -27.56 24.08
N THR A 452 7.55 -26.91 23.14
CA THR A 452 7.05 -26.41 21.89
C THR A 452 7.79 -27.09 20.74
N ILE A 453 7.24 -27.11 19.52
CA ILE A 453 7.93 -27.65 18.35
C ILE A 453 9.19 -26.84 18.08
N ALA A 454 10.33 -27.52 17.91
CA ALA A 454 11.58 -26.91 17.49
C ALA A 454 11.51 -26.62 15.97
N ALA A 455 11.59 -25.36 15.59
CA ALA A 455 11.63 -24.92 14.19
C ALA A 455 12.74 -23.89 14.00
N ASP A 456 13.42 -23.96 12.86
CA ASP A 456 14.42 -22.96 12.49
C ASP A 456 13.75 -21.61 12.18
N GLU A 457 14.26 -20.50 12.70
CA GLU A 457 13.61 -19.19 12.61
C GLU A 457 13.70 -18.54 11.22
N GLU A 458 14.58 -19.00 10.35
CA GLU A 458 14.77 -18.48 8.99
C GLU A 458 14.14 -19.38 7.92
N THR A 459 14.12 -20.70 8.15
CA THR A 459 13.57 -21.66 7.21
C THR A 459 12.23 -22.25 7.64
N PHE A 460 11.81 -22.03 8.88
CA PHE A 460 10.59 -22.60 9.51
C PHE A 460 10.52 -24.13 9.49
N ARG A 461 11.62 -24.81 9.12
CA ARG A 461 11.72 -26.27 9.06
C ARG A 461 11.79 -26.86 10.47
N THR A 462 11.15 -28.00 10.62
CA THR A 462 11.28 -28.87 11.79
C THR A 462 12.41 -29.89 11.58
N SER A 463 12.55 -30.82 12.49
CA SER A 463 13.47 -31.99 12.38
C SER A 463 13.09 -32.96 11.26
N LEU A 464 11.85 -32.90 10.74
CA LEU A 464 11.35 -33.75 9.67
C LEU A 464 11.38 -33.02 8.33
N ASP A 465 11.93 -33.64 7.30
CA ASP A 465 11.95 -33.08 5.96
C ASP A 465 10.53 -32.92 5.40
N GLY A 466 10.27 -31.78 4.73
CA GLY A 466 8.97 -31.40 4.21
C GLY A 466 7.95 -30.93 5.26
N VAL A 467 8.35 -30.87 6.56
CA VAL A 467 7.50 -30.40 7.65
C VAL A 467 7.98 -29.08 8.20
N PHE A 468 7.09 -28.09 8.19
CA PHE A 468 7.32 -26.72 8.68
C PHE A 468 6.41 -26.43 9.86
N ALA A 469 6.79 -25.47 10.72
CA ALA A 469 5.96 -25.11 11.86
C ALA A 469 5.94 -23.59 12.07
N VAL A 470 4.76 -23.05 12.48
CA VAL A 470 4.52 -21.62 12.69
C VAL A 470 3.57 -21.36 13.87
N GLY A 471 3.63 -20.17 14.40
CA GLY A 471 2.70 -19.65 15.40
C GLY A 471 2.94 -20.22 16.81
N ASP A 472 1.88 -20.22 17.63
CA ASP A 472 1.97 -20.43 19.07
C ASP A 472 2.48 -21.82 19.50
N MET A 473 2.52 -22.79 18.59
CA MET A 473 3.10 -24.10 18.88
C MET A 473 4.61 -24.20 18.74
N THR A 474 5.29 -23.14 18.26
CA THR A 474 6.73 -23.14 17.98
C THR A 474 7.57 -22.50 19.09
N ASN A 475 8.86 -22.34 18.86
CA ASN A 475 9.93 -21.91 19.78
C ASN A 475 9.55 -20.83 20.80
N LYS A 476 8.77 -19.82 20.39
CA LYS A 476 8.41 -18.67 21.24
C LYS A 476 7.20 -18.94 22.13
N GLY A 477 6.42 -19.99 21.82
CA GLY A 477 5.16 -20.29 22.47
C GLY A 477 4.04 -19.29 22.17
N ALA A 478 2.97 -19.36 22.96
CA ALA A 478 1.79 -18.53 22.76
C ALA A 478 2.08 -17.02 22.75
N SER A 479 1.55 -16.33 21.76
CA SER A 479 1.77 -14.92 21.49
C SER A 479 0.48 -14.24 21.01
N ILE A 480 0.59 -13.21 20.15
CA ILE A 480 -0.54 -12.47 19.60
C ILE A 480 -0.85 -12.94 18.18
N ALA A 481 -2.11 -12.93 17.78
CA ALA A 481 -2.56 -13.44 16.48
C ALA A 481 -1.79 -12.83 15.30
N ILE A 482 -1.47 -11.52 15.34
CA ILE A 482 -0.73 -10.85 14.28
C ILE A 482 0.73 -11.35 14.16
N ALA A 483 1.33 -11.90 15.22
CA ALA A 483 2.65 -12.51 15.17
C ALA A 483 2.60 -13.85 14.42
N ALA A 484 1.62 -14.69 14.74
CA ALA A 484 1.39 -15.96 14.04
C ALA A 484 1.11 -15.74 12.54
N ILE A 485 0.33 -14.69 12.18
CA ILE A 485 0.10 -14.25 10.80
C ILE A 485 1.42 -13.87 10.13
N GLY A 486 2.24 -13.06 10.79
CA GLY A 486 3.53 -12.61 10.23
C GLY A 486 4.53 -13.75 10.04
N GLU A 487 4.53 -14.77 10.92
CA GLU A 487 5.35 -15.97 10.75
C GLU A 487 4.86 -16.83 9.59
N ALA A 488 3.55 -17.10 9.53
CA ALA A 488 2.94 -17.92 8.49
C ALA A 488 3.12 -17.32 7.10
N GLN A 489 3.04 -15.99 6.96
CA GLN A 489 3.30 -15.29 5.70
C GLN A 489 4.76 -15.46 5.25
N LYS A 490 5.74 -15.43 6.16
CA LYS A 490 7.15 -15.67 5.85
C LYS A 490 7.40 -17.13 5.50
N ALA A 491 6.81 -18.04 6.28
CA ALA A 491 6.94 -19.48 6.06
C ALA A 491 6.36 -19.89 4.70
N SER A 492 5.23 -19.32 4.27
CA SER A 492 4.64 -19.66 2.96
C SER A 492 5.58 -19.38 1.79
N VAL A 493 6.39 -18.32 1.85
CA VAL A 493 7.44 -18.03 0.84
C VAL A 493 8.54 -19.09 0.84
N ILE A 494 8.91 -19.59 2.03
CA ILE A 494 9.94 -20.63 2.14
C ILE A 494 9.41 -22.00 1.70
N VAL A 495 8.16 -22.32 2.04
CA VAL A 495 7.50 -23.55 1.58
C VAL A 495 7.36 -23.57 0.07
N ASP A 496 6.95 -22.46 -0.57
CA ASP A 496 6.87 -22.32 -2.02
C ASP A 496 8.21 -22.64 -2.70
N ARG A 497 9.30 -22.03 -2.22
CA ARG A 497 10.64 -22.30 -2.75
C ARG A 497 11.11 -23.73 -2.49
N TYR A 498 10.77 -24.31 -1.35
CA TYR A 498 11.03 -25.72 -1.09
C TYR A 498 10.32 -26.63 -2.11
N LEU A 499 9.06 -26.32 -2.42
CA LEU A 499 8.27 -27.06 -3.41
C LEU A 499 8.82 -26.89 -4.83
N ALA A 500 9.49 -25.76 -5.11
CA ALA A 500 10.23 -25.53 -6.34
C ALA A 500 11.61 -26.22 -6.37
N GLY A 501 12.03 -26.90 -5.28
CA GLY A 501 13.36 -27.55 -5.17
C GLY A 501 14.49 -26.60 -4.80
N GLU A 502 14.18 -25.40 -4.30
CA GLU A 502 15.15 -24.38 -3.95
C GLU A 502 15.47 -24.38 -2.46
N ALA A 503 16.73 -24.19 -2.11
CA ALA A 503 17.14 -23.93 -0.72
C ALA A 503 16.95 -22.43 -0.44
N ALA A 504 15.98 -22.10 0.41
CA ALA A 504 15.67 -20.72 0.75
C ALA A 504 15.67 -20.48 2.27
N ARG A 505 16.05 -19.26 2.66
CA ARG A 505 15.95 -18.73 4.02
C ARG A 505 15.29 -17.39 3.99
N TYR A 506 14.47 -17.10 4.96
CA TYR A 506 13.89 -15.77 5.12
C TYR A 506 14.99 -14.78 5.50
N LYS A 507 15.15 -13.77 4.66
CA LYS A 507 16.06 -12.68 4.90
C LYS A 507 15.27 -11.42 5.23
N LYS A 508 15.52 -10.85 6.40
CA LYS A 508 14.90 -9.58 6.77
C LYS A 508 15.37 -8.48 5.81
N PRO A 509 14.45 -7.75 5.16
CA PRO A 509 14.85 -6.65 4.29
C PRO A 509 15.61 -5.56 5.06
N PHE A 510 16.65 -5.02 4.43
CA PHE A 510 17.37 -3.85 4.92
C PHE A 510 16.52 -2.59 4.69
N TYR A 511 16.47 -1.72 5.70
CA TYR A 511 15.87 -0.40 5.63
C TYR A 511 16.78 0.63 6.29
N VAL A 512 16.91 1.80 5.67
CA VAL A 512 17.43 2.98 6.35
C VAL A 512 16.37 3.47 7.33
N GLU A 513 16.81 3.81 8.53
CA GLU A 513 15.97 4.32 9.61
C GLU A 513 16.52 5.65 10.12
N ARG A 514 15.62 6.55 10.48
CA ARG A 514 15.95 7.87 11.00
C ARG A 514 15.49 7.99 12.43
N ASP A 515 16.42 8.37 13.31
CA ASP A 515 16.08 8.76 14.67
C ASP A 515 15.83 10.27 14.71
N LEU A 516 14.59 10.65 15.06
CA LEU A 516 14.15 12.04 15.15
C LEU A 516 13.76 12.37 16.58
N PRO A 517 14.30 13.45 17.16
CA PRO A 517 13.93 13.86 18.50
C PRO A 517 12.47 14.32 18.56
N PRO A 518 11.77 14.18 19.71
CA PRO A 518 10.37 14.56 19.86
C PRO A 518 10.08 16.02 19.45
N GLU A 519 11.02 16.93 19.66
CA GLU A 519 10.91 18.34 19.34
C GLU A 519 10.69 18.60 17.84
N PHE A 520 11.21 17.70 16.98
CA PHE A 520 10.99 17.78 15.53
C PHE A 520 9.51 17.78 15.17
N PHE A 521 8.67 17.12 15.98
CA PHE A 521 7.25 16.96 15.72
C PHE A 521 6.39 18.13 16.23
N SER A 522 6.96 19.07 16.98
CA SER A 522 6.24 20.25 17.55
C SER A 522 5.62 21.16 16.48
N LYS A 523 6.14 21.12 15.24
CA LYS A 523 5.64 21.90 14.11
C LYS A 523 4.31 21.40 13.52
N PHE A 524 3.90 20.17 13.83
CA PHE A 524 2.68 19.60 13.28
C PHE A 524 1.45 20.05 14.08
N PRO A 525 0.32 20.35 13.41
CA PRO A 525 -0.90 20.78 14.08
C PRO A 525 -1.48 19.64 14.93
N LYS A 526 -1.93 19.99 16.13
CA LYS A 526 -2.65 19.06 17.01
C LYS A 526 -4.06 18.80 16.49
N ALA A 527 -4.50 17.55 16.59
CA ALA A 527 -5.85 17.13 16.30
C ALA A 527 -6.22 15.96 17.22
N PRO A 528 -7.39 15.96 17.86
CA PRO A 528 -7.77 14.90 18.80
C PRO A 528 -7.88 13.57 18.11
N ARG A 529 -7.45 12.50 18.80
CA ARG A 529 -7.63 11.12 18.35
C ARG A 529 -9.13 10.78 18.35
N ALA A 530 -9.60 10.10 17.32
CA ALA A 530 -10.95 9.58 17.28
C ALA A 530 -11.12 8.47 18.32
N LYS A 531 -12.12 8.61 19.18
CA LYS A 531 -12.51 7.59 20.16
C LYS A 531 -13.44 6.57 19.48
N MET A 532 -13.17 5.28 19.72
CA MET A 532 -14.05 4.21 19.26
C MET A 532 -15.40 4.33 19.98
N PRO A 533 -16.51 4.52 19.26
CA PRO A 533 -17.83 4.49 19.88
C PRO A 533 -18.17 3.09 20.40
N GLN A 534 -18.75 3.02 21.58
CA GLN A 534 -19.06 1.77 22.27
C GLN A 534 -20.50 1.76 22.76
N ARG A 535 -21.07 0.59 22.92
CA ARG A 535 -22.35 0.39 23.60
C ARG A 535 -22.21 0.75 25.08
N PRO A 536 -23.24 1.36 25.72
CA PRO A 536 -23.22 1.68 27.15
C PRO A 536 -22.95 0.46 28.02
N ALA A 537 -22.15 0.59 29.08
CA ALA A 537 -21.74 -0.51 29.95
C ALA A 537 -22.92 -1.27 30.55
N GLU A 538 -23.96 -0.55 30.98
CA GLU A 538 -25.18 -1.13 31.56
C GLU A 538 -25.99 -1.99 30.57
N GLU A 539 -25.86 -1.77 29.27
CA GLU A 539 -26.48 -2.57 28.24
C GLU A 539 -25.60 -3.74 27.83
N ARG A 540 -24.31 -3.45 27.50
CA ARG A 540 -23.39 -4.41 26.91
C ARG A 540 -22.98 -5.57 27.83
N LYS A 541 -23.09 -5.39 29.16
CA LYS A 541 -22.74 -6.42 30.16
C LYS A 541 -23.75 -7.58 30.25
N HIS A 542 -24.96 -7.44 29.63
CA HIS A 542 -26.03 -8.41 29.72
C HIS A 542 -26.16 -9.31 28.49
N ASP A 543 -25.40 -9.06 27.42
CA ASP A 543 -25.45 -9.84 26.20
C ASP A 543 -24.05 -10.01 25.56
N PHE A 544 -24.00 -10.78 24.47
CA PHE A 544 -22.78 -11.03 23.72
C PHE A 544 -22.69 -10.20 22.42
N GLY A 545 -23.54 -9.20 22.23
CA GLY A 545 -23.47 -8.28 21.08
C GLY A 545 -22.16 -7.48 21.06
N GLU A 546 -21.67 -7.15 19.87
CA GLU A 546 -20.42 -6.42 19.69
C GLU A 546 -20.41 -5.12 20.51
N VAL A 547 -19.34 -4.91 21.26
CA VAL A 547 -19.16 -3.74 22.13
C VAL A 547 -18.77 -2.50 21.34
N ALA A 548 -17.79 -2.62 20.45
CA ALA A 548 -17.29 -1.54 19.63
C ALA A 548 -18.17 -1.33 18.38
N LEU A 549 -18.67 -0.12 18.18
CA LEU A 549 -19.62 0.19 17.09
C LEU A 549 -18.94 0.51 15.75
N GLY A 550 -17.61 0.59 15.71
CA GLY A 550 -16.86 0.98 14.52
C GLY A 550 -16.85 2.49 14.28
N PHE A 551 -16.02 2.95 13.35
CA PHE A 551 -16.02 4.35 12.91
C PHE A 551 -17.01 4.57 11.77
N SER A 552 -17.64 5.75 11.75
CA SER A 552 -18.30 6.24 10.53
C SER A 552 -17.24 6.63 9.48
N GLU A 553 -17.65 6.72 8.21
CA GLU A 553 -16.76 7.13 7.13
C GLU A 553 -16.07 8.48 7.39
N GLU A 554 -16.85 9.47 7.84
CA GLU A 554 -16.33 10.80 8.15
C GLU A 554 -15.26 10.75 9.26
N VAL A 555 -15.54 10.01 10.34
CA VAL A 555 -14.61 9.86 11.48
C VAL A 555 -13.35 9.13 11.03
N ALA A 556 -13.47 8.05 10.26
CA ALA A 556 -12.34 7.28 9.76
C ALA A 556 -11.44 8.11 8.84
N ARG A 557 -12.02 8.84 7.89
CA ARG A 557 -11.25 9.75 7.00
C ARG A 557 -10.53 10.84 7.79
N LYS A 558 -11.20 11.46 8.76
CA LYS A 558 -10.63 12.48 9.63
C LYS A 558 -9.50 11.94 10.50
N GLU A 559 -9.65 10.75 11.07
CA GLU A 559 -8.60 10.07 11.84
C GLU A 559 -7.40 9.71 10.95
N ALA A 560 -7.64 9.21 9.74
CA ALA A 560 -6.59 8.89 8.78
C ALA A 560 -5.78 10.14 8.35
N MET A 561 -6.42 11.32 8.29
CA MET A 561 -5.75 12.60 8.00
C MET A 561 -4.72 13.01 9.06
N ARG A 562 -4.76 12.45 10.27
CA ARG A 562 -3.76 12.69 11.32
C ARG A 562 -2.40 12.06 11.05
N CYS A 563 -2.31 11.13 10.09
CA CYS A 563 -1.05 10.46 9.75
C CYS A 563 0.04 11.46 9.34
N LEU A 564 1.27 11.27 9.85
CA LEU A 564 2.43 12.13 9.56
C LEU A 564 3.23 11.69 8.33
N GLU A 565 2.82 10.61 7.65
CA GLU A 565 3.48 10.12 6.42
C GLU A 565 5.00 9.90 6.60
N CYS A 566 5.40 9.20 7.67
CA CYS A 566 6.80 9.08 8.12
C CYS A 566 7.73 8.33 7.16
N GLY A 567 7.22 7.37 6.37
CA GLY A 567 8.01 6.56 5.44
C GLY A 567 8.35 7.30 4.15
N CYS A 568 9.33 6.79 3.42
CA CYS A 568 9.73 7.36 2.14
C CYS A 568 8.62 7.19 1.10
N HIS A 569 8.26 8.29 0.42
CA HIS A 569 7.21 8.27 -0.59
C HIS A 569 7.62 7.63 -1.92
N ASP A 570 8.92 7.46 -2.15
CA ASP A 570 9.46 6.82 -3.38
C ASP A 570 10.07 5.43 -3.10
N TYR A 571 9.69 4.79 -1.98
CA TYR A 571 10.26 3.50 -1.58
C TYR A 571 10.22 2.45 -2.68
N TYR A 572 9.10 2.34 -3.40
CA TYR A 572 8.88 1.30 -4.42
C TYR A 572 9.60 1.56 -5.75
N GLU A 573 10.11 2.78 -5.97
CA GLU A 573 10.89 3.17 -7.15
C GLU A 573 12.36 3.46 -6.82
N CYS A 574 12.75 3.35 -5.54
CA CYS A 574 14.09 3.67 -5.07
C CYS A 574 15.11 2.59 -5.45
N LYS A 575 15.90 2.84 -6.47
CA LYS A 575 16.97 1.93 -6.92
C LYS A 575 18.05 1.70 -5.86
N LEU A 576 18.30 2.69 -4.99
CA LEU A 576 19.29 2.55 -3.91
C LEU A 576 18.90 1.46 -2.92
N ILE A 577 17.65 1.43 -2.47
CA ILE A 577 17.19 0.41 -1.50
C ILE A 577 17.00 -0.97 -2.15
N GLU A 578 16.62 -1.01 -3.43
CA GLU A 578 16.56 -2.23 -4.21
C GLU A 578 17.94 -2.93 -4.24
N TYR A 579 18.98 -2.20 -4.66
CA TYR A 579 20.34 -2.74 -4.69
C TYR A 579 20.91 -3.03 -3.29
N ALA A 580 20.54 -2.22 -2.28
CA ALA A 580 20.96 -2.50 -0.90
C ALA A 580 20.48 -3.88 -0.43
N ASN A 581 19.24 -4.25 -0.76
CA ASN A 581 18.68 -5.56 -0.44
C ASN A 581 19.29 -6.69 -1.28
N GLN A 582 19.64 -6.42 -2.55
CA GLN A 582 20.28 -7.40 -3.43
C GLN A 582 21.69 -7.77 -2.95
N TYR A 583 22.47 -6.78 -2.48
CA TYR A 583 23.90 -6.96 -2.13
C TYR A 583 24.16 -7.17 -0.65
N ASP A 584 23.16 -7.32 0.20
CA ASP A 584 23.31 -7.58 1.63
C ASP A 584 24.26 -6.61 2.35
N VAL A 585 23.94 -5.33 2.26
CA VAL A 585 24.77 -4.23 2.74
C VAL A 585 24.81 -4.13 4.27
N LYS A 586 25.94 -3.61 4.79
CA LYS A 586 26.15 -3.28 6.21
C LYS A 586 26.79 -1.89 6.31
N PRO A 587 26.03 -0.81 6.05
CA PRO A 587 26.58 0.55 5.97
C PRO A 587 27.14 1.05 7.30
N GLU A 588 26.76 0.46 8.45
CA GLU A 588 27.24 0.81 9.79
C GLU A 588 28.76 0.71 9.95
N ARG A 589 29.41 -0.12 9.15
CA ARG A 589 30.89 -0.21 9.16
C ARG A 589 31.60 1.04 8.62
N PHE A 590 30.86 1.89 7.90
CA PHE A 590 31.30 3.20 7.44
C PHE A 590 30.57 4.33 8.16
N ALA A 591 29.95 4.03 9.33
CA ALA A 591 29.24 5.03 10.11
C ALA A 591 30.17 6.17 10.51
N GLY A 592 29.64 7.38 10.39
CA GLY A 592 30.34 8.63 10.71
C GLY A 592 29.37 9.77 10.84
N GLU A 593 29.84 10.97 10.65
CA GLU A 593 28.99 12.16 10.59
C GLU A 593 28.11 12.11 9.34
N LYS A 594 26.81 12.32 9.48
CA LYS A 594 25.86 12.41 8.38
C LYS A 594 25.63 13.87 7.99
N HIS A 595 25.56 14.08 6.70
CA HIS A 595 25.27 15.39 6.13
C HIS A 595 23.80 15.72 6.25
N ARG A 596 23.37 16.14 7.45
CA ARG A 596 21.96 16.50 7.73
C ARG A 596 21.75 17.98 7.54
N ARG A 597 20.86 18.36 6.63
CA ARG A 597 20.45 19.76 6.45
C ARG A 597 19.07 20.07 7.01
N ASN A 598 18.25 19.06 7.32
CA ASN A 598 16.90 19.18 7.89
C ASN A 598 15.94 20.10 7.09
N GLU A 599 16.30 20.49 5.89
CA GLU A 599 15.52 21.34 5.02
C GLU A 599 14.83 20.49 3.94
N GLU A 600 13.54 20.40 4.02
CA GLU A 600 12.70 19.87 2.95
C GLU A 600 12.10 21.06 2.21
N ASP A 601 12.56 21.33 0.99
CA ASP A 601 11.95 22.30 0.09
C ASP A 601 10.64 21.68 -0.46
N VAL A 602 9.53 22.12 0.12
CA VAL A 602 8.18 21.66 -0.26
C VAL A 602 7.48 22.79 -0.99
N ASN A 603 7.45 22.70 -2.30
CA ASN A 603 6.65 23.60 -3.13
C ASN A 603 5.34 22.94 -3.59
N SER A 604 4.56 23.61 -4.45
CA SER A 604 3.25 23.16 -4.90
C SER A 604 3.28 21.83 -5.69
N LEU A 605 4.32 21.58 -6.49
CA LEU A 605 4.37 20.46 -7.45
C LEU A 605 5.50 19.45 -7.19
N ILE A 606 6.68 19.91 -6.79
CA ILE A 606 7.88 19.09 -6.58
C ILE A 606 8.44 19.38 -5.19
N SER A 607 8.76 18.36 -4.42
CA SER A 607 9.51 18.51 -3.18
C SER A 607 10.92 17.92 -3.30
N ARG A 608 11.87 18.60 -2.64
CA ARG A 608 13.28 18.27 -2.61
C ARG A 608 13.71 18.00 -1.17
N ASN A 609 14.33 16.85 -0.94
CA ASN A 609 14.90 16.48 0.36
C ASN A 609 16.38 16.13 0.17
N THR A 610 17.25 17.03 0.61
CA THR A 610 18.70 16.91 0.42
C THR A 610 19.33 15.79 1.26
N ASP A 611 18.72 15.42 2.41
CA ASP A 611 19.22 14.33 3.26
C ASP A 611 19.17 12.95 2.58
N LYS A 612 18.32 12.80 1.55
CA LYS A 612 18.18 11.58 0.75
C LYS A 612 19.01 11.59 -0.53
N CYS A 613 19.70 12.68 -0.81
CA CYS A 613 20.47 12.86 -2.04
C CYS A 613 21.80 12.11 -1.97
N ILE A 614 22.12 11.32 -2.99
CA ILE A 614 23.39 10.60 -3.13
C ILE A 614 24.38 11.33 -4.08
N LEU A 615 24.11 12.58 -4.41
CA LEU A 615 24.94 13.44 -5.28
C LEU A 615 25.31 12.79 -6.64
N CYS A 616 24.40 11.99 -7.21
CA CYS A 616 24.63 11.31 -8.50
C CYS A 616 24.64 12.29 -9.70
N GLY A 617 24.19 13.53 -9.54
CA GLY A 617 24.19 14.57 -10.54
C GLY A 617 23.22 14.40 -11.71
N LEU A 618 22.38 13.37 -11.73
CA LEU A 618 21.41 13.14 -12.84
C LEU A 618 20.44 14.32 -13.03
N CYS A 619 19.84 14.81 -11.95
CA CYS A 619 18.89 15.90 -12.00
C CYS A 619 19.50 17.21 -12.48
N VAL A 620 20.77 17.47 -12.17
CA VAL A 620 21.52 18.64 -12.67
C VAL A 620 21.71 18.52 -14.18
N ARG A 621 22.27 17.38 -14.62
CA ARG A 621 22.58 17.14 -16.03
C ARG A 621 21.33 17.08 -16.91
N VAL A 622 20.25 16.43 -16.47
CA VAL A 622 19.01 16.40 -17.25
C VAL A 622 18.39 17.79 -17.35
N CYS A 623 18.50 18.62 -16.31
CA CYS A 623 18.03 20.01 -16.35
C CYS A 623 18.85 20.86 -17.32
N GLU A 624 20.17 20.68 -17.37
CA GLU A 624 21.07 21.39 -18.25
C GLU A 624 21.06 20.83 -19.67
N GLU A 625 21.41 19.57 -19.84
CA GLU A 625 21.72 18.99 -21.15
C GLU A 625 20.46 18.59 -21.91
N ALA A 626 19.46 18.02 -21.22
CA ALA A 626 18.20 17.62 -21.84
C ALA A 626 17.20 18.77 -21.94
N MET A 627 17.04 19.57 -20.88
CA MET A 627 16.03 20.63 -20.83
C MET A 627 16.58 22.03 -21.16
N GLY A 628 17.89 22.21 -21.22
CA GLY A 628 18.56 23.49 -21.52
C GLY A 628 18.26 24.60 -20.52
N LYS A 629 18.00 24.23 -19.22
CA LYS A 629 17.53 25.19 -18.20
C LYS A 629 18.54 25.53 -17.12
N THR A 630 19.49 24.68 -16.81
CA THR A 630 20.52 24.91 -15.76
C THR A 630 19.98 25.40 -14.41
N ASN A 631 18.73 25.05 -14.08
CA ASN A 631 18.08 25.51 -12.84
C ASN A 631 18.61 24.84 -11.59
N LEU A 632 19.09 23.59 -11.71
CA LEU A 632 19.71 22.85 -10.63
C LEU A 632 21.21 22.78 -10.81
N GLY A 633 21.96 22.98 -9.73
CA GLY A 633 23.41 22.89 -9.72
C GLY A 633 23.92 22.22 -8.44
N LEU A 634 25.24 21.90 -8.43
CA LEU A 634 25.92 21.51 -7.20
C LEU A 634 26.41 22.78 -6.53
N ILE A 635 25.84 23.12 -5.38
CA ILE A 635 26.25 24.28 -4.58
C ILE A 635 26.95 23.83 -3.29
N GLY A 636 27.77 24.69 -2.70
CA GLY A 636 28.65 24.32 -1.60
C GLY A 636 29.89 23.57 -2.08
N ARG A 637 30.77 23.17 -1.15
CA ARG A 637 32.01 22.43 -1.44
C ARG A 637 32.25 21.31 -0.43
N GLY A 638 32.91 20.24 -0.91
CA GLY A 638 33.26 19.10 -0.07
C GLY A 638 32.04 18.45 0.57
N PHE A 639 32.10 18.26 1.88
CA PHE A 639 31.00 17.65 2.63
C PHE A 639 29.68 18.47 2.63
N ASP A 640 29.76 19.79 2.40
CA ASP A 640 28.62 20.68 2.34
C ASP A 640 27.95 20.76 0.95
N THR A 641 28.38 19.95 -0.01
CA THR A 641 27.79 19.95 -1.35
C THR A 641 26.35 19.47 -1.34
N ILE A 642 25.44 20.24 -1.98
CA ILE A 642 24.06 19.86 -2.21
C ILE A 642 23.64 20.14 -3.67
N VAL A 643 22.56 19.50 -4.10
CA VAL A 643 21.84 19.86 -5.31
C VAL A 643 20.78 20.88 -4.96
N SER A 644 20.84 22.06 -5.55
CA SER A 644 19.90 23.16 -5.31
C SER A 644 19.82 24.10 -6.52
N PRO A 645 18.74 24.88 -6.64
CA PRO A 645 18.77 26.10 -7.46
C PRO A 645 19.80 27.09 -6.94
N GLU A 646 20.14 28.09 -7.77
CA GLU A 646 21.02 29.19 -7.35
C GLU A 646 20.52 29.86 -6.06
N PHE A 647 21.45 30.27 -5.21
CA PHE A 647 21.18 30.92 -3.90
C PHE A 647 20.24 30.12 -2.98
N SER A 648 20.07 28.81 -3.21
CA SER A 648 19.11 27.96 -2.48
C SER A 648 17.66 28.45 -2.55
N LEU A 649 17.28 29.14 -3.61
CA LEU A 649 15.90 29.60 -3.81
C LEU A 649 14.93 28.41 -3.87
N PRO A 650 13.68 28.59 -3.42
CA PRO A 650 12.59 27.66 -3.73
C PRO A 650 12.41 27.47 -5.23
N LEU A 651 12.02 26.29 -5.67
CA LEU A 651 11.80 26.03 -7.11
C LEU A 651 10.82 27.02 -7.77
N GLU A 652 9.83 27.50 -7.03
CA GLU A 652 8.82 28.46 -7.50
C GLU A 652 9.37 29.86 -7.76
N GLU A 653 10.43 30.25 -7.03
CA GLU A 653 11.11 31.55 -7.16
C GLU A 653 12.29 31.49 -8.13
N SER A 654 12.62 30.31 -8.63
CA SER A 654 13.73 30.05 -9.54
C SER A 654 13.27 30.02 -11.00
N SER A 655 14.18 29.81 -11.93
CA SER A 655 13.87 29.64 -13.36
C SER A 655 13.25 28.27 -13.71
N CYS A 656 12.76 27.52 -12.74
CA CYS A 656 12.19 26.20 -12.93
C CYS A 656 10.91 26.23 -13.78
N MET A 657 10.86 25.39 -14.82
CA MET A 657 9.69 25.25 -15.67
C MET A 657 8.73 24.12 -15.25
N PHE A 658 8.99 23.46 -14.15
CA PHE A 658 8.19 22.33 -13.63
C PHE A 658 7.93 21.21 -14.64
N CYS A 659 8.92 20.85 -15.47
CA CYS A 659 8.81 19.71 -16.38
C CYS A 659 8.90 18.34 -15.70
N GLY A 660 9.37 18.29 -14.45
CA GLY A 660 9.49 17.07 -13.66
C GLY A 660 10.60 16.09 -14.09
N GLN A 661 11.46 16.45 -15.05
CA GLN A 661 12.50 15.54 -15.55
C GLN A 661 13.52 15.18 -14.46
N CYS A 662 13.84 16.11 -13.57
CA CYS A 662 14.72 15.88 -12.43
C CYS A 662 14.14 14.82 -11.45
N VAL A 663 12.82 14.77 -11.31
CA VAL A 663 12.13 13.73 -10.52
C VAL A 663 12.23 12.37 -11.22
N THR A 664 11.96 12.32 -12.52
CA THR A 664 11.97 11.08 -13.32
C THR A 664 13.33 10.34 -13.25
N VAL A 665 14.44 11.09 -13.21
CA VAL A 665 15.79 10.49 -13.19
C VAL A 665 16.35 10.28 -11.80
N CYS A 666 15.69 10.75 -10.74
CA CYS A 666 16.20 10.61 -9.38
C CYS A 666 16.16 9.15 -8.94
N PRO A 667 17.31 8.51 -8.61
CA PRO A 667 17.36 7.10 -8.21
C PRO A 667 16.98 6.86 -6.75
N THR A 668 16.62 7.93 -6.02
CA THR A 668 16.23 7.93 -4.61
C THR A 668 15.06 8.88 -4.38
N GLY A 669 14.48 8.87 -3.19
CA GLY A 669 13.41 9.80 -2.82
C GLY A 669 13.86 11.23 -2.49
N ALA A 670 14.98 11.70 -3.05
CA ALA A 670 15.48 13.05 -2.83
C ALA A 670 14.70 14.12 -3.60
N LEU A 671 14.27 13.80 -4.81
CA LEU A 671 13.36 14.62 -5.61
C LEU A 671 12.09 13.80 -5.87
N ARG A 672 10.95 14.39 -5.58
CA ARG A 672 9.66 13.73 -5.74
C ARG A 672 8.59 14.71 -6.18
N GLU A 673 7.65 14.25 -6.97
CA GLU A 673 6.46 15.02 -7.28
C GLU A 673 5.39 14.88 -6.19
N LYS A 674 4.58 15.90 -6.00
CA LYS A 674 3.37 15.79 -5.20
C LYS A 674 2.30 15.05 -5.99
N GLN A 675 1.40 14.42 -5.26
CA GLN A 675 0.21 13.80 -5.82
C GLN A 675 -1.00 14.70 -5.54
N PRO A 676 -1.99 14.75 -6.44
CA PRO A 676 -3.22 15.55 -6.25
C PRO A 676 -4.20 14.83 -5.31
N VAL A 677 -3.77 14.50 -4.11
CA VAL A 677 -4.47 13.68 -3.11
C VAL A 677 -4.40 14.31 -1.73
N LYS A 678 -5.34 13.96 -0.85
CA LYS A 678 -5.39 14.48 0.54
C LYS A 678 -4.23 13.97 1.39
N LYS A 679 -3.89 12.68 1.23
CA LYS A 679 -2.70 12.03 1.80
C LYS A 679 -1.98 11.27 0.70
N ARG A 680 -0.66 11.41 0.66
CA ARG A 680 0.16 10.79 -0.37
C ARG A 680 0.11 9.27 -0.28
N ILE A 681 -0.22 8.64 -1.40
CA ILE A 681 -0.28 7.19 -1.52
C ILE A 681 1.10 6.70 -1.97
N THR A 682 1.73 5.88 -1.14
CA THR A 682 3.07 5.32 -1.37
C THR A 682 2.95 3.82 -1.59
N LEU A 683 2.54 3.44 -2.78
CA LEU A 683 2.27 2.05 -3.17
C LEU A 683 2.65 1.86 -4.64
N PRO A 684 2.85 0.61 -5.10
CA PRO A 684 2.92 0.31 -6.51
C PRO A 684 1.65 0.77 -7.21
N GLU A 685 1.80 1.53 -8.28
CA GLU A 685 0.71 2.12 -9.05
C GLU A 685 0.36 1.26 -10.25
N ASN A 686 -0.91 1.23 -10.63
CA ASN A 686 -1.33 0.76 -11.94
C ASN A 686 -0.97 1.80 -13.00
N SER A 687 -0.86 1.40 -14.26
CA SER A 687 -0.54 2.30 -15.36
C SER A 687 -1.40 2.08 -16.59
N VAL A 688 -1.70 3.18 -17.29
CA VAL A 688 -2.35 3.16 -18.60
C VAL A 688 -1.60 4.08 -19.54
N GLN A 689 -1.25 3.57 -20.72
CA GLN A 689 -0.66 4.37 -21.77
C GLN A 689 -1.73 5.24 -22.42
N SER A 690 -1.50 6.55 -22.46
CA SER A 690 -2.44 7.53 -22.98
C SER A 690 -1.71 8.64 -23.74
N VAL A 691 -2.40 9.72 -24.04
CA VAL A 691 -1.81 10.93 -24.63
C VAL A 691 -2.31 12.16 -23.90
N CYS A 692 -1.44 13.16 -23.75
CA CYS A 692 -1.83 14.48 -23.31
C CYS A 692 -2.57 15.21 -24.45
N THR A 693 -3.75 15.72 -24.17
CA THR A 693 -4.63 16.40 -25.15
C THR A 693 -4.59 17.92 -25.04
N ASP A 694 -3.67 18.47 -24.25
CA ASP A 694 -3.58 19.91 -23.96
C ASP A 694 -3.13 20.75 -25.18
N CYS A 695 -2.42 20.14 -26.14
CA CYS A 695 -2.00 20.80 -27.38
C CYS A 695 -1.81 19.79 -28.53
N SER A 696 -1.53 20.33 -29.76
CA SER A 696 -1.34 19.50 -30.96
C SER A 696 -0.13 18.56 -30.94
N ALA A 697 0.77 18.68 -29.95
CA ALA A 697 1.89 17.76 -29.74
C ALA A 697 1.43 16.33 -29.41
N LEU A 698 0.31 16.19 -28.72
CA LEU A 698 -0.29 14.90 -28.36
C LEU A 698 0.75 13.91 -27.77
N CYS A 699 1.47 14.38 -26.75
CA CYS A 699 2.57 13.65 -26.11
C CYS A 699 2.09 12.32 -25.56
N LYS A 700 2.86 11.26 -25.76
CA LYS A 700 2.61 9.97 -25.11
C LYS A 700 2.80 10.11 -23.59
N THR A 701 1.85 9.60 -22.83
CA THR A 701 1.84 9.65 -21.36
C THR A 701 1.62 8.26 -20.77
N ASP A 702 2.17 8.06 -19.60
CA ASP A 702 1.90 6.93 -18.72
C ASP A 702 1.14 7.45 -17.50
N VAL A 703 -0.18 7.27 -17.51
CA VAL A 703 -1.05 7.73 -16.42
C VAL A 703 -1.03 6.69 -15.30
N ARG A 704 -0.58 7.11 -14.14
CA ARG A 704 -0.48 6.28 -12.94
C ARG A 704 -1.67 6.50 -12.02
N PHE A 705 -2.22 5.40 -11.47
CA PHE A 705 -3.40 5.45 -10.62
C PHE A 705 -3.47 4.30 -9.63
N ILE A 706 -4.25 4.50 -8.58
CA ILE A 706 -4.61 3.49 -7.57
C ILE A 706 -6.12 3.57 -7.33
N GLY A 707 -6.82 2.45 -7.53
CA GLY A 707 -8.27 2.44 -7.47
C GLY A 707 -8.88 3.42 -8.47
N LYS A 708 -9.57 4.45 -7.97
CA LYS A 708 -10.17 5.52 -8.77
C LYS A 708 -9.37 6.81 -8.76
N THR A 709 -8.23 6.82 -8.09
CA THR A 709 -7.41 8.02 -7.85
C THR A 709 -6.22 8.04 -8.78
N VAL A 710 -6.13 9.03 -9.68
CA VAL A 710 -4.92 9.31 -10.46
C VAL A 710 -3.87 9.92 -9.53
N THR A 711 -2.70 9.33 -9.53
CA THR A 711 -1.59 9.74 -8.66
C THR A 711 -0.57 10.58 -9.38
N ARG A 712 -0.22 10.23 -10.63
CA ARG A 712 0.80 10.90 -11.44
C ARG A 712 0.54 10.72 -12.94
N VAL A 713 1.14 11.60 -13.74
CA VAL A 713 1.27 11.43 -15.19
C VAL A 713 2.74 11.49 -15.54
N LEU A 714 3.29 10.39 -16.03
CA LEU A 714 4.69 10.27 -16.41
C LEU A 714 4.85 10.37 -17.93
N PRO A 715 6.02 10.84 -18.42
CA PRO A 715 6.31 10.78 -19.84
C PRO A 715 6.46 9.33 -20.32
N ALA A 716 5.96 9.03 -21.53
CA ALA A 716 6.10 7.74 -22.19
C ALA A 716 6.88 7.87 -23.51
N GLY A 717 7.56 6.78 -23.94
CA GLY A 717 8.38 6.71 -25.14
C GLY A 717 9.88 6.99 -24.90
N GLU A 718 10.71 6.75 -25.92
CA GLU A 718 12.17 6.68 -25.81
C GLU A 718 12.85 7.94 -25.26
N LYS A 719 12.33 9.12 -25.56
CA LYS A 719 12.89 10.39 -25.08
C LYS A 719 12.06 11.06 -23.99
N GLY A 720 10.92 10.53 -23.69
CA GLY A 720 10.03 10.78 -22.56
C GLY A 720 10.00 12.20 -22.01
N LEU A 721 9.46 13.19 -22.74
CA LEU A 721 9.35 14.58 -22.29
C LEU A 721 7.88 14.98 -22.14
N LEU A 722 7.57 15.67 -21.04
CA LEU A 722 6.30 16.36 -20.82
C LEU A 722 6.56 17.78 -20.35
N CYS A 723 5.67 18.70 -20.73
CA CYS A 723 5.62 20.04 -20.15
C CYS A 723 4.84 20.03 -18.81
N LYS A 724 4.77 21.17 -18.12
CA LYS A 724 4.03 21.33 -16.86
C LYS A 724 2.58 20.92 -17.01
N ALA A 725 1.89 21.36 -18.05
CA ALA A 725 0.48 21.03 -18.26
C ALA A 725 0.28 19.51 -18.42
N GLY A 726 1.05 18.85 -19.29
CA GLY A 726 0.94 17.41 -19.49
C GLY A 726 1.31 16.58 -18.28
N ARG A 727 2.22 17.06 -17.40
CA ARG A 727 2.65 16.34 -16.22
C ARG A 727 1.81 16.63 -14.96
N PHE A 728 1.46 17.89 -14.75
CA PHE A 728 0.83 18.38 -13.53
C PHE A 728 -0.60 18.91 -13.74
N GLY A 729 -1.16 18.86 -14.96
CA GLY A 729 -2.54 19.25 -15.24
C GLY A 729 -3.58 18.46 -14.44
N ILE A 730 -3.23 17.27 -13.94
CA ILE A 730 -4.07 16.46 -13.04
C ILE A 730 -4.42 17.17 -11.73
N PHE A 731 -3.64 18.18 -11.30
CA PHE A 731 -3.96 18.92 -10.07
C PHE A 731 -5.22 19.78 -10.26
N GLU A 732 -5.45 20.31 -11.47
CA GLU A 732 -6.67 21.03 -11.82
C GLU A 732 -7.86 20.06 -11.97
N ALA A 733 -7.59 18.83 -12.43
CA ALA A 733 -8.59 17.77 -12.60
C ALA A 733 -8.99 17.04 -11.30
N ALA A 734 -8.26 17.24 -10.20
CA ALA A 734 -8.50 16.55 -8.93
C ALA A 734 -9.62 17.15 -8.09
N GLU A 735 -10.21 18.29 -8.49
CA GLU A 735 -11.35 18.89 -7.80
C GLU A 735 -12.60 18.02 -7.91
N GLU A 736 -13.22 17.70 -6.77
CA GLU A 736 -14.47 16.93 -6.73
C GLU A 736 -15.61 17.79 -7.30
N LYS A 737 -16.11 17.45 -8.48
CA LYS A 737 -17.31 18.02 -9.08
C LYS A 737 -18.48 17.04 -8.95
N GLN A 738 -19.69 17.58 -8.81
CA GLN A 738 -20.88 16.76 -8.70
C GLN A 738 -21.52 16.53 -10.10
N PRO A 739 -22.00 15.30 -10.39
CA PRO A 739 -22.71 15.05 -11.63
C PRO A 739 -24.04 15.81 -11.64
N ILE A 740 -24.45 16.23 -12.84
CA ILE A 740 -25.75 16.89 -13.03
C ILE A 740 -26.90 15.91 -12.74
N SER A 741 -27.95 16.37 -12.12
CA SER A 741 -29.16 15.54 -11.91
C SER A 741 -29.95 15.35 -13.21
N ASP A 742 -30.63 14.20 -13.35
CA ASP A 742 -31.48 13.90 -14.52
C ASP A 742 -32.53 14.98 -14.76
N LYS A 743 -33.08 15.58 -13.69
CA LYS A 743 -34.04 16.67 -13.76
C LYS A 743 -33.41 17.92 -14.41
N ALA A 744 -32.27 18.35 -13.92
CA ALA A 744 -31.57 19.53 -14.47
C ALA A 744 -31.12 19.30 -15.91
N LEU A 745 -30.66 18.09 -16.25
CA LEU A 745 -30.31 17.74 -17.63
C LEU A 745 -31.54 17.79 -18.54
N SER A 746 -32.70 17.34 -18.08
CA SER A 746 -33.97 17.39 -18.81
C SER A 746 -34.46 18.83 -19.02
N GLU A 747 -34.25 19.71 -18.05
CA GLU A 747 -34.58 21.15 -18.16
C GLU A 747 -33.67 21.84 -19.21
N ILE A 748 -32.36 21.54 -19.21
CA ILE A 748 -31.41 22.05 -20.21
C ILE A 748 -31.83 21.59 -21.61
N ARG A 749 -32.13 20.30 -21.77
CA ARG A 749 -32.60 19.71 -23.04
C ARG A 749 -33.86 20.37 -23.57
N ALA A 750 -34.87 20.54 -22.72
CA ALA A 750 -36.10 21.21 -23.07
C ALA A 750 -35.82 22.63 -23.55
N LYS A 751 -34.91 23.34 -22.83
CA LYS A 751 -34.56 24.71 -23.20
C LYS A 751 -33.82 24.80 -24.53
N LEU A 752 -32.86 23.91 -24.80
CA LEU A 752 -32.20 23.85 -26.11
C LEU A 752 -33.18 23.53 -27.25
N SER A 753 -34.12 22.64 -27.00
CA SER A 753 -35.14 22.28 -27.99
C SER A 753 -36.02 23.48 -28.41
N GLU A 754 -36.25 24.48 -27.53
CA GLU A 754 -36.96 25.73 -27.88
C GLU A 754 -36.25 26.54 -28.98
N TYR A 755 -34.92 26.44 -29.01
CA TYR A 755 -34.08 27.15 -30.02
C TYR A 755 -33.91 26.34 -31.30
N GLY A 756 -34.07 25.03 -31.29
CA GLY A 756 -34.00 24.16 -32.47
C GLY A 756 -32.75 24.42 -33.33
N ASP A 757 -32.97 24.70 -34.64
CA ASP A 757 -31.89 24.95 -35.60
C ASP A 757 -31.06 26.19 -35.30
N SER A 758 -31.48 27.07 -34.38
CA SER A 758 -30.71 28.21 -33.89
C SER A 758 -29.80 27.83 -32.70
N THR A 759 -29.47 26.55 -32.57
CA THR A 759 -28.50 26.05 -31.60
C THR A 759 -27.19 25.70 -32.28
N ALA A 760 -26.07 26.29 -31.83
CA ALA A 760 -24.71 25.95 -32.25
C ALA A 760 -23.97 25.13 -31.22
N VAL A 761 -23.01 24.36 -31.69
CA VAL A 761 -21.97 23.74 -30.84
C VAL A 761 -20.62 24.37 -31.17
N VAL A 762 -19.89 24.79 -30.15
CA VAL A 762 -18.54 25.35 -30.32
C VAL A 762 -17.56 24.48 -29.54
N PHE A 763 -16.57 23.95 -30.27
CA PHE A 763 -15.51 23.11 -29.70
C PHE A 763 -14.26 23.90 -29.37
N GLY A 764 -13.69 23.58 -28.22
CA GLY A 764 -12.41 24.06 -27.77
C GLY A 764 -11.22 23.21 -28.26
N PRO A 765 -9.99 23.57 -27.82
CA PRO A 765 -8.75 23.00 -28.32
C PRO A 765 -8.53 21.53 -28.00
N THR A 766 -9.29 20.95 -27.07
CA THR A 766 -9.09 19.58 -26.57
C THR A 766 -10.14 18.59 -27.06
N ALA A 767 -11.03 18.97 -27.97
CA ALA A 767 -12.08 18.11 -28.48
C ALA A 767 -11.55 16.92 -29.29
N SER A 768 -12.14 15.74 -29.08
CA SER A 768 -11.84 14.53 -29.87
C SER A 768 -12.58 14.50 -31.21
N LEU A 769 -12.15 13.61 -32.10
CA LEU A 769 -12.84 13.36 -33.37
C LEU A 769 -14.25 12.85 -33.17
N GLU A 770 -14.46 12.04 -32.16
CA GLU A 770 -15.78 11.45 -31.84
C GLU A 770 -16.79 12.52 -31.42
N GLU A 771 -16.38 13.47 -30.58
CA GLU A 771 -17.20 14.60 -30.12
C GLU A 771 -17.57 15.50 -31.29
N MET A 772 -16.60 15.87 -32.09
CA MET A 772 -16.81 16.74 -33.26
C MET A 772 -17.68 16.08 -34.33
N ALA A 773 -17.48 14.78 -34.61
CA ALA A 773 -18.28 14.05 -35.57
C ALA A 773 -19.72 13.87 -35.12
N PHE A 774 -19.92 13.60 -33.82
CA PHE A 774 -21.27 13.49 -33.22
C PHE A 774 -22.01 14.82 -33.38
N ALA A 775 -21.40 15.93 -33.01
CA ALA A 775 -22.03 17.24 -33.14
C ALA A 775 -22.37 17.58 -34.61
N LYS A 776 -21.48 17.31 -35.54
CA LYS A 776 -21.74 17.53 -36.98
C LYS A 776 -22.91 16.73 -37.52
N ALA A 777 -23.18 15.55 -36.93
CA ALA A 777 -24.33 14.72 -37.30
C ALA A 777 -25.68 15.21 -36.71
N HIS A 778 -25.65 15.92 -35.57
CA HIS A 778 -26.87 16.25 -34.78
C HIS A 778 -27.19 17.74 -34.72
N PHE A 779 -26.28 18.62 -35.07
CA PHE A 779 -26.47 20.08 -35.06
C PHE A 779 -26.21 20.70 -36.43
N GLN A 780 -26.99 21.66 -36.79
CA GLN A 780 -26.83 22.40 -38.08
C GLN A 780 -25.64 23.37 -38.08
N ALA A 781 -25.37 23.94 -36.90
CA ALA A 781 -24.24 24.88 -36.73
C ALA A 781 -23.22 24.29 -35.77
N VAL A 782 -22.02 24.01 -36.26
CA VAL A 782 -20.89 23.46 -35.47
C VAL A 782 -19.65 24.29 -35.83
N TYR A 783 -18.98 24.80 -34.83
CA TYR A 783 -17.79 25.63 -34.95
C TYR A 783 -16.64 25.11 -34.09
N ALA A 784 -15.42 25.48 -34.41
CA ALA A 784 -14.24 25.14 -33.63
C ALA A 784 -13.40 26.40 -33.32
N ASP A 785 -13.16 26.62 -32.02
CA ASP A 785 -12.21 27.62 -31.52
C ASP A 785 -10.83 26.94 -31.33
N VAL A 786 -10.19 26.70 -32.46
CA VAL A 786 -8.94 25.95 -32.51
C VAL A 786 -7.87 26.68 -33.31
N THR A 787 -6.61 26.52 -32.92
CA THR A 787 -5.45 27.01 -33.62
C THR A 787 -4.56 25.83 -34.02
N GLU A 788 -3.52 26.05 -34.84
CA GLU A 788 -2.54 25.00 -35.18
C GLU A 788 -1.89 24.35 -33.97
N LYS A 789 -1.91 25.01 -32.80
CA LYS A 789 -1.40 24.51 -31.53
C LYS A 789 -2.41 23.62 -30.77
N SER A 790 -3.64 23.53 -31.23
CA SER A 790 -4.70 22.78 -30.57
C SER A 790 -4.70 21.31 -30.93
N ALA A 791 -4.97 20.41 -29.98
CA ALA A 791 -5.13 18.97 -30.22
C ALA A 791 -6.23 18.64 -31.22
N ALA A 792 -7.31 19.45 -31.24
CA ALA A 792 -8.47 19.30 -32.13
C ALA A 792 -8.27 19.83 -33.55
N PHE A 793 -7.19 20.58 -33.84
CA PHE A 793 -7.04 21.33 -35.08
C PHE A 793 -7.13 20.47 -36.35
N ALA A 794 -6.33 19.42 -36.42
CA ALA A 794 -6.34 18.54 -37.60
C ALA A 794 -7.65 17.77 -37.75
N GLY A 795 -8.29 17.40 -36.60
CA GLY A 795 -9.61 16.77 -36.57
C GLY A 795 -10.70 17.70 -37.11
N ALA A 796 -10.71 18.96 -36.68
CA ALA A 796 -11.67 19.95 -37.16
C ALA A 796 -11.53 20.19 -38.67
N LYS A 797 -10.29 20.25 -39.19
CA LYS A 797 -10.03 20.28 -40.63
C LYS A 797 -10.52 19.03 -41.37
N LEU A 798 -10.24 17.85 -40.85
CA LEU A 798 -10.69 16.58 -41.45
C LEU A 798 -12.20 16.52 -41.55
N LEU A 799 -12.90 16.98 -40.54
CA LEU A 799 -14.36 17.00 -40.46
C LEU A 799 -14.99 18.27 -41.11
N GLU A 800 -14.19 19.17 -41.74
CA GLU A 800 -14.65 20.39 -42.36
C GLU A 800 -15.52 21.26 -41.41
N ILE A 801 -15.08 21.38 -40.14
CA ILE A 801 -15.75 22.25 -39.18
C ILE A 801 -15.21 23.65 -39.30
N PRO A 802 -16.08 24.68 -39.53
CA PRO A 802 -15.66 26.06 -39.67
C PRO A 802 -15.08 26.63 -38.36
N SER A 803 -14.29 27.70 -38.52
CA SER A 803 -13.76 28.45 -37.36
C SER A 803 -14.89 29.14 -36.62
N VAL A 804 -14.73 29.32 -35.32
CA VAL A 804 -15.65 30.12 -34.49
C VAL A 804 -15.81 31.55 -35.02
N LYS A 805 -14.81 32.08 -35.78
CA LYS A 805 -14.91 33.37 -36.46
C LYS A 805 -16.01 33.44 -37.52
N ASP A 806 -16.48 32.28 -37.98
CA ASP A 806 -17.57 32.16 -38.96
C ASP A 806 -18.95 32.02 -38.28
N TYR A 807 -19.03 32.22 -36.97
CA TYR A 807 -20.26 32.17 -36.17
C TYR A 807 -21.31 33.15 -36.72
N ARG A 808 -22.57 32.67 -36.89
CA ARG A 808 -23.64 33.38 -37.57
C ARG A 808 -24.66 34.07 -36.67
N GLY A 809 -24.45 34.00 -35.34
CA GLY A 809 -25.35 34.62 -34.36
C GLY A 809 -26.51 33.71 -33.90
N GLU A 810 -26.25 32.42 -33.75
CA GLU A 810 -27.19 31.44 -33.19
C GLU A 810 -27.62 31.87 -31.79
N LYS A 811 -28.89 31.62 -31.42
CA LYS A 811 -29.46 32.08 -30.15
C LYS A 811 -29.07 31.25 -28.97
N ALA A 812 -28.82 29.98 -29.20
CA ALA A 812 -28.30 29.07 -28.15
C ALA A 812 -26.95 28.49 -28.56
N VAL A 813 -26.08 28.28 -27.56
CA VAL A 813 -24.72 27.73 -27.79
C VAL A 813 -24.39 26.70 -26.75
N VAL A 814 -23.88 25.55 -27.22
CA VAL A 814 -23.24 24.52 -26.40
C VAL A 814 -21.73 24.66 -26.54
N LEU A 815 -21.04 24.99 -25.46
CA LEU A 815 -19.60 25.16 -25.39
C LEU A 815 -18.96 23.85 -24.89
N VAL A 816 -18.02 23.30 -25.66
CA VAL A 816 -17.30 22.08 -25.27
C VAL A 816 -15.83 22.43 -25.01
N ASP A 817 -15.45 22.52 -23.76
CA ASP A 817 -14.10 22.94 -23.30
C ASP A 817 -13.61 24.24 -23.92
N CYS A 818 -14.48 25.20 -24.12
CA CYS A 818 -14.09 26.52 -24.62
C CYS A 818 -14.84 27.67 -23.93
N LYS A 819 -14.36 28.86 -24.16
CA LYS A 819 -15.01 30.09 -23.75
C LYS A 819 -15.66 30.74 -24.97
N LEU A 820 -16.83 31.32 -24.79
CA LEU A 820 -17.43 32.11 -25.85
C LEU A 820 -16.58 33.38 -26.06
N PRO A 821 -16.24 33.72 -27.31
CA PRO A 821 -15.58 34.98 -27.59
C PRO A 821 -16.41 36.17 -27.11
N ALA A 822 -15.75 37.25 -26.68
CA ALA A 822 -16.39 38.38 -26.02
C ALA A 822 -17.44 39.12 -26.91
N ASP A 823 -17.35 38.97 -28.22
CA ASP A 823 -18.23 39.59 -29.22
C ASP A 823 -19.54 38.79 -29.44
N PHE A 824 -19.68 37.62 -28.80
CA PHE A 824 -20.85 36.75 -28.96
C PHE A 824 -21.76 36.85 -27.76
N ALA A 825 -23.05 37.06 -28.01
CA ALA A 825 -24.06 37.22 -26.99
C ALA A 825 -25.32 36.35 -27.27
N PRO A 826 -25.21 35.00 -27.17
CA PRO A 826 -26.34 34.13 -27.33
C PRO A 826 -27.35 34.33 -26.18
N GLU A 827 -28.62 34.01 -26.42
CA GLU A 827 -29.68 34.11 -25.42
C GLU A 827 -29.55 33.02 -24.35
N TYR A 828 -28.94 31.86 -24.73
CA TYR A 828 -28.75 30.73 -23.83
C TYR A 828 -27.42 30.03 -24.11
N THR A 829 -26.64 29.75 -23.06
CA THR A 829 -25.35 29.11 -23.16
C THR A 829 -25.24 27.91 -22.21
N VAL A 830 -24.88 26.76 -22.74
CA VAL A 830 -24.57 25.53 -21.96
C VAL A 830 -23.10 25.23 -22.06
N ALA A 831 -22.42 25.05 -20.95
CA ALA A 831 -21.01 24.65 -20.94
C ALA A 831 -20.84 23.17 -20.54
N LEU A 832 -20.11 22.43 -21.38
CA LEU A 832 -19.66 21.05 -21.12
C LEU A 832 -18.15 21.10 -20.87
N SER A 833 -17.73 21.12 -19.62
CA SER A 833 -16.31 21.18 -19.26
C SER A 833 -16.07 20.66 -17.84
N HIS A 834 -14.82 20.25 -17.57
CA HIS A 834 -14.41 19.89 -16.20
C HIS A 834 -14.24 21.14 -15.32
N ALA A 835 -13.71 22.21 -15.88
CA ALA A 835 -13.53 23.50 -15.20
C ALA A 835 -14.84 24.31 -15.17
N GLU A 836 -14.98 25.18 -14.18
CA GLU A 836 -16.12 26.13 -14.13
C GLU A 836 -16.09 27.11 -15.28
N ALA A 837 -17.19 27.23 -15.98
CA ALA A 837 -17.38 28.16 -17.08
C ALA A 837 -17.98 29.48 -16.57
N GLN A 838 -17.27 30.59 -16.78
CA GLN A 838 -17.79 31.90 -16.48
C GLN A 838 -18.84 32.30 -17.51
N ASN A 839 -19.96 32.89 -17.06
CA ASN A 839 -21.05 33.40 -17.88
C ASN A 839 -21.86 32.35 -18.69
N ALA A 840 -21.80 31.06 -18.33
CA ALA A 840 -22.72 30.07 -18.89
C ALA A 840 -24.11 30.15 -18.21
N SER A 841 -25.17 29.96 -18.99
CA SER A 841 -26.54 29.87 -18.47
C SER A 841 -26.78 28.56 -17.72
N ALA A 842 -26.08 27.50 -18.15
CA ALA A 842 -26.08 26.20 -17.49
C ALA A 842 -24.68 25.54 -17.65
N GLN A 843 -24.32 24.71 -16.68
CA GLN A 843 -23.06 23.97 -16.65
C GLN A 843 -23.32 22.47 -16.47
N VAL A 844 -22.71 21.66 -17.33
CA VAL A 844 -22.61 20.21 -17.13
C VAL A 844 -21.13 19.89 -16.93
N PHE A 845 -20.76 19.50 -15.73
CA PHE A 845 -19.38 19.07 -15.47
C PHE A 845 -19.10 17.75 -16.17
N THR A 846 -17.99 17.70 -16.88
CA THR A 846 -17.50 16.52 -17.61
C THR A 846 -16.29 15.88 -16.91
N ALA A 847 -16.00 14.65 -17.26
CA ALA A 847 -14.85 13.92 -16.75
C ALA A 847 -13.53 14.63 -17.07
N PRO A 848 -12.49 14.54 -16.23
CA PRO A 848 -11.17 15.06 -16.55
C PRO A 848 -10.50 14.24 -17.67
N PHE A 849 -9.49 14.77 -18.32
CA PHE A 849 -8.79 14.11 -19.44
C PHE A 849 -8.26 12.69 -19.08
N THR A 850 -7.92 12.43 -17.82
CA THR A 850 -7.46 11.12 -17.33
C THR A 850 -8.57 10.07 -17.25
N ALA A 851 -9.82 10.50 -17.32
CA ALA A 851 -11.01 9.63 -17.30
C ALA A 851 -11.77 9.67 -18.63
N GLU A 852 -11.27 10.39 -19.63
CA GLU A 852 -11.80 10.45 -20.99
C GLU A 852 -10.94 9.66 -21.97
N GLY A 853 -11.59 9.02 -22.93
CA GLY A 853 -10.95 8.44 -24.09
C GLY A 853 -11.25 9.29 -25.34
N GLY A 854 -10.55 9.04 -26.42
CA GLY A 854 -10.86 9.69 -27.70
C GLY A 854 -9.75 9.54 -28.72
N THR A 855 -10.08 9.85 -29.97
CA THR A 855 -9.14 9.79 -31.10
C THR A 855 -8.78 11.19 -31.54
N TYR A 856 -7.50 11.42 -31.80
CA TYR A 856 -6.93 12.71 -32.20
C TYR A 856 -6.08 12.51 -33.46
N LEU A 857 -6.16 13.47 -34.38
CA LEU A 857 -5.36 13.48 -35.60
C LEU A 857 -4.31 14.59 -35.51
N LYS A 858 -3.04 14.24 -35.66
CA LYS A 858 -1.96 15.20 -35.74
C LYS A 858 -1.86 15.83 -37.15
N ALA A 859 -1.22 16.96 -37.21
CA ALA A 859 -1.01 17.70 -38.47
C ALA A 859 -0.25 16.89 -39.53
N ASP A 860 0.58 15.93 -39.12
CA ASP A 860 1.32 15.03 -40.03
C ASP A 860 0.52 13.83 -40.51
N GLY A 861 -0.74 13.70 -40.11
CA GLY A 861 -1.63 12.59 -40.42
C GLY A 861 -1.49 11.37 -39.51
N SER A 862 -0.64 11.41 -38.47
CA SER A 862 -0.60 10.36 -37.48
C SER A 862 -1.79 10.43 -36.55
N VAL A 863 -2.27 9.26 -36.08
CA VAL A 863 -3.41 9.14 -35.17
C VAL A 863 -2.92 8.82 -33.77
N ARG A 864 -3.49 9.47 -32.78
CA ARG A 864 -3.27 9.20 -31.36
C ARG A 864 -4.60 8.85 -30.70
N THR A 865 -4.58 7.88 -29.80
CA THR A 865 -5.74 7.49 -29.02
C THR A 865 -5.45 7.73 -27.55
N ALA A 866 -6.25 8.57 -26.92
CA ALA A 866 -6.28 8.70 -25.47
C ALA A 866 -7.06 7.52 -24.89
N GLN A 867 -6.56 6.96 -23.78
CA GLN A 867 -7.24 5.91 -23.03
C GLN A 867 -7.61 6.44 -21.64
N ALA A 868 -8.84 6.16 -21.21
CA ALA A 868 -9.26 6.48 -19.86
C ALA A 868 -8.49 5.61 -18.86
N ALA A 869 -7.83 6.25 -17.90
CA ALA A 869 -7.10 5.55 -16.84
C ALA A 869 -8.03 5.14 -15.69
N ILE A 870 -9.07 5.94 -15.42
CA ILE A 870 -10.03 5.72 -14.33
C ILE A 870 -11.46 5.89 -14.84
N LYS A 871 -12.44 5.33 -14.10
CA LYS A 871 -13.85 5.64 -14.31
C LYS A 871 -14.23 6.86 -13.47
N SER A 872 -14.81 7.88 -14.12
CA SER A 872 -15.36 9.06 -13.46
C SER A 872 -16.85 8.86 -13.17
N ALA A 873 -17.34 9.48 -12.09
CA ALA A 873 -18.77 9.63 -11.85
C ALA A 873 -19.40 10.69 -12.80
N LEU A 874 -18.56 11.59 -13.34
CA LEU A 874 -18.98 12.58 -14.33
C LEU A 874 -19.08 11.95 -15.72
N PRO A 875 -20.01 12.40 -16.58
CA PRO A 875 -20.08 11.96 -17.96
C PRO A 875 -18.83 12.43 -18.74
N THR A 876 -18.44 11.68 -19.75
CA THR A 876 -17.49 12.20 -20.77
C THR A 876 -18.14 13.32 -21.56
N LYS A 877 -17.38 14.18 -22.21
CA LYS A 877 -17.90 15.26 -23.08
C LYS A 877 -18.81 14.71 -24.17
N LEU A 878 -18.41 13.58 -24.79
CA LEU A 878 -19.22 12.90 -25.78
C LEU A 878 -20.55 12.40 -25.19
N SER A 879 -20.53 11.76 -24.02
CA SER A 879 -21.73 11.28 -23.35
C SER A 879 -22.65 12.43 -22.91
N ALA A 880 -22.08 13.53 -22.43
CA ALA A 880 -22.84 14.74 -22.06
C ALA A 880 -23.51 15.38 -23.30
N LEU A 881 -22.79 15.47 -24.40
CA LEU A 881 -23.31 16.01 -25.66
C LEU A 881 -24.44 15.14 -26.22
N ALA A 882 -24.26 13.82 -26.23
CA ALA A 882 -25.30 12.87 -26.63
C ALA A 882 -26.56 12.97 -25.75
N ALA A 883 -26.36 13.07 -24.42
CA ALA A 883 -27.45 13.24 -23.49
C ALA A 883 -28.25 14.51 -23.72
N LEU A 884 -27.64 15.61 -24.17
CA LEU A 884 -28.38 16.82 -24.59
C LEU A 884 -29.25 16.59 -25.82
N CYS A 885 -28.87 15.66 -26.70
CA CYS A 885 -29.70 15.23 -27.83
C CYS A 885 -30.74 14.15 -27.46
N GLY A 886 -30.74 13.65 -26.24
CA GLY A 886 -31.61 12.55 -25.82
C GLY A 886 -31.12 11.17 -26.22
N GLU A 887 -29.85 11.03 -26.52
CA GLU A 887 -29.21 9.83 -26.99
C GLU A 887 -28.16 9.26 -26.02
N THR A 888 -27.76 8.03 -26.25
CA THR A 888 -26.60 7.41 -25.63
C THR A 888 -25.66 6.95 -26.72
N VAL A 889 -24.37 7.21 -26.56
CA VAL A 889 -23.34 6.83 -27.54
C VAL A 889 -22.11 6.28 -26.86
N SER A 890 -21.53 5.25 -27.46
CA SER A 890 -20.24 4.67 -27.05
C SER A 890 -19.11 5.30 -27.86
N PRO A 891 -18.03 5.79 -27.21
CA PRO A 891 -16.83 6.24 -27.90
C PRO A 891 -16.25 5.20 -28.85
N GLU A 892 -16.32 3.92 -28.50
CA GLU A 892 -15.79 2.80 -29.28
C GLU A 892 -16.59 2.61 -30.58
N GLU A 893 -17.90 2.69 -30.53
CA GLU A 893 -18.77 2.59 -31.70
C GLU A 893 -18.54 3.77 -32.64
N MET A 894 -18.40 4.98 -32.09
CA MET A 894 -18.12 6.19 -32.87
C MET A 894 -16.72 6.09 -33.53
N THR A 895 -15.70 5.68 -32.79
CA THR A 895 -14.34 5.46 -33.33
C THR A 895 -14.36 4.44 -34.48
N LYS A 896 -15.14 3.35 -34.34
CA LYS A 896 -15.30 2.34 -35.39
C LYS A 896 -15.95 2.93 -36.64
N ALA A 897 -16.97 3.73 -36.47
CA ALA A 897 -17.65 4.42 -37.57
C ALA A 897 -16.71 5.41 -38.28
N LEU A 898 -15.94 6.19 -37.53
CA LEU A 898 -14.96 7.14 -38.08
C LEU A 898 -13.86 6.43 -38.88
N ARG A 899 -13.30 5.33 -38.38
CA ARG A 899 -12.30 4.53 -39.10
C ARG A 899 -12.84 3.94 -40.40
N LYS A 900 -14.14 3.64 -40.47
CA LYS A 900 -14.78 3.16 -41.68
C LYS A 900 -14.95 4.28 -42.73
N THR A 901 -15.19 5.50 -42.27
CA THR A 901 -15.46 6.65 -43.13
C THR A 901 -14.18 7.31 -43.62
N TYR A 902 -13.16 7.39 -42.75
CA TYR A 902 -11.92 8.13 -43.06
C TYR A 902 -10.72 7.18 -43.11
N SER A 903 -10.16 6.96 -44.31
CA SER A 903 -9.06 6.01 -44.57
C SER A 903 -7.77 6.34 -43.78
N VAL A 904 -7.52 7.61 -43.48
CA VAL A 904 -6.37 8.03 -42.65
C VAL A 904 -6.43 7.49 -41.23
N LEU A 905 -7.62 7.24 -40.69
CA LEU A 905 -7.81 6.68 -39.37
C LEU A 905 -7.70 5.15 -39.33
N ALA A 906 -7.87 4.49 -40.47
CA ALA A 906 -7.76 3.03 -40.62
C ALA A 906 -6.30 2.55 -40.64
N ASN A 907 -5.38 3.37 -41.16
CA ASN A 907 -3.94 3.08 -41.22
C ASN A 907 -3.13 4.17 -40.52
N PRO A 908 -3.14 4.24 -39.18
CA PRO A 908 -2.43 5.26 -38.45
C PRO A 908 -0.92 5.13 -38.67
N LYS A 909 -0.28 6.20 -39.12
CA LYS A 909 1.18 6.29 -39.12
C LYS A 909 1.63 6.52 -37.69
N ASP A 910 2.29 5.54 -37.12
CA ASP A 910 2.97 5.67 -35.84
C ASP A 910 4.34 6.34 -36.08
N SER A 911 4.32 7.59 -36.54
CA SER A 911 5.58 8.33 -36.68
C SER A 911 6.01 8.78 -35.28
N ALA A 912 7.24 8.46 -34.95
CA ALA A 912 7.96 9.14 -33.90
C ALA A 912 8.10 10.62 -34.28
N ILE A 913 7.04 11.41 -34.08
CA ILE A 913 7.20 12.82 -34.23
C ILE A 913 7.92 13.37 -33.05
N ILE A 914 8.92 13.74 -33.50
CA ILE A 914 9.74 14.83 -33.22
C ILE A 914 9.16 15.60 -32.05
N GLU A 915 9.66 15.19 -30.93
CA GLU A 915 9.68 15.95 -29.69
C GLU A 915 10.03 17.43 -29.93
N THR A 916 10.64 17.77 -31.06
CA THR A 916 10.83 19.12 -31.58
C THR A 916 9.53 19.93 -31.78
N GLU A 917 8.43 19.30 -32.19
CA GLU A 917 7.14 19.99 -32.25
C GLU A 917 6.50 20.23 -30.89
N LEU A 918 6.70 19.33 -29.93
CA LEU A 918 6.36 19.50 -28.52
C LEU A 918 6.94 20.79 -27.96
N LEU A 919 8.20 21.04 -28.27
CA LEU A 919 8.96 22.18 -27.79
C LEU A 919 8.63 23.47 -28.59
N ARG A 920 8.22 23.32 -29.83
CA ARG A 920 7.84 24.39 -30.73
C ARG A 920 6.41 24.90 -30.52
N ILE A 921 5.51 24.00 -30.13
CA ILE A 921 4.07 24.22 -30.08
C ILE A 921 3.54 24.19 -28.65
N GLY A 922 4.22 23.46 -27.78
CA GLY A 922 3.82 23.26 -26.41
C GLY A 922 3.79 24.52 -25.59
N GLY A 923 2.60 24.95 -25.33
CA GLY A 923 2.10 25.94 -24.42
C GLY A 923 3.06 26.92 -23.77
N GLY A 924 2.65 27.97 -23.22
CA GLY A 924 3.34 29.05 -22.49
C GLY A 924 4.81 28.97 -22.05
N TYR A 925 5.43 27.78 -22.09
CA TYR A 925 6.80 27.53 -21.69
C TYR A 925 7.86 28.22 -22.57
N PHE A 926 7.57 28.29 -23.87
CA PHE A 926 8.47 28.89 -24.87
C PHE A 926 8.02 30.25 -25.31
N GLN A 927 6.93 30.82 -24.76
CA GLN A 927 6.39 32.11 -25.13
C GLN A 927 7.41 33.28 -25.03
N ASN A 928 8.40 33.12 -24.14
CA ASN A 928 9.44 34.14 -23.91
C ASN A 928 10.81 33.73 -24.45
N ARG A 929 10.92 32.67 -25.27
CA ARG A 929 12.19 32.27 -25.88
C ARG A 929 12.31 32.75 -27.33
N THR A 930 13.52 33.14 -27.71
CA THR A 930 13.84 33.47 -29.08
C THR A 930 13.83 32.21 -29.96
N SER A 931 13.57 32.41 -31.26
CA SER A 931 13.60 31.33 -32.26
C SER A 931 14.94 30.57 -32.25
N GLU A 932 16.06 31.26 -32.01
CA GLU A 932 17.39 30.66 -31.90
C GLU A 932 17.54 29.74 -30.66
N GLU A 933 16.97 30.11 -29.53
CA GLU A 933 17.01 29.26 -28.29
C GLU A 933 16.18 28.01 -28.47
N ILE A 934 15.05 28.10 -29.16
CA ILE A 934 14.19 26.96 -29.49
C ILE A 934 14.89 26.04 -30.49
N GLU A 935 15.52 26.61 -31.54
CA GLU A 935 16.26 25.87 -32.54
C GLU A 935 17.52 25.19 -31.98
N ARG A 936 18.23 25.84 -31.04
CA ARG A 936 19.37 25.28 -30.33
C ARG A 936 18.96 24.10 -29.42
N PHE A 937 17.80 24.19 -28.81
CA PHE A 937 17.22 23.12 -28.02
C PHE A 937 16.80 21.96 -28.93
N CYS A 938 16.10 22.23 -30.02
CA CYS A 938 15.65 21.24 -31.00
C CYS A 938 16.80 20.50 -31.68
N ASN A 939 17.93 21.12 -31.91
CA ASN A 939 19.12 20.53 -32.55
C ASN A 939 19.95 19.65 -31.59
N LYS A 940 19.66 19.67 -30.29
CA LYS A 940 20.28 18.76 -29.29
C LYS A 940 19.57 17.40 -29.17
N PHE A 941 18.39 17.28 -29.73
CA PHE A 941 17.59 16.05 -29.78
C PHE A 941 17.44 15.53 -31.22
#